data_09bce34e62fcfbb5617ac47bb164b485
#
_entry.id   09bce34e62fcfbb5617ac47bb164b485
#
_cell.length_a   1.000
_cell.length_b   1.000
_cell.length_c   1.000
_cell.angle_alpha   90.00
_cell.angle_beta   90.00
_cell.angle_gamma   90.00
#
_symmetry.space_group_name_H-M   'P 1'
#
loop_
_entity.id
_entity.type
_entity.pdbx_description
1 polymer ?
#
loop_
_entity_poly.entity_id
_entity_poly.type
_entity_poly.pdbx_seq_one_letter_code
_entity_poly.pdbx_strand_id
1 'polypeptide(L)'
;MFSFAGEQDSISSDQPTEDPDSPRNRLSETTSPYLLQHQHNPVHWYPWGEEAFEAAREQNKPIFLSIGYSTCYWCHVMERECFEDQEVADWMNKFFISVKVDREERPDIDEIYMTAVQLITRGRGGWPISLFLEPETLKPIWGGTYFPKGRFISLMKQIQDKWVSDVKAILTQANQIADAIVGRLSLIQETIPISPEIIEKGTSSLLSRFDDNLGGFSGSPKFPMPMYNDFLMETSWDNLQVQKAVKKTLDSMFMGGMYDQVGGGFHRYSTDAKWLVPHFEKMLYDNGQLVSTYARAYELTGEPTYATVVEETLEYVNRELSASEGGFYSAQDAETNHLEGETYLWRELQIREALEEADMANEVSFTLSLYGVDGGTNFQDPHHKEEAPTNVLFLTNHPNVLASKYKLSYPEFQAKVDAVDKALLTVRDTRDQPTTDDKIITAWNGMMIAGYADAGRIMQNNSWVERAMEAANFILSDMKLENGKLLRTWREGKGGAEAFLIDYASLIHGLLAIYRANENKKMLEDAIVLYEKARELFYVSGEGWYDTEKGKSDLFVRTRALSDGAIPAATSFILGDQVNLLEFTGDNTYLEDALETINSESQWLNAQPLAVLVAAKHVDRLMKSHPDKFGSEPNSFVEKDSTVNMSCEPKTLELSAGESATIIVTLEMERGWHVNANVTGNEYTIPLSFTSIDDNLVLEIDWPKSEQMISGGEKVYVFGSTVTIPITLNLKQQSKGNMSIMARWQSCNEKACLAPEEKMVPCRVVVE
;
A
#
# COMPACT_ATOMS: atom_id res chain seq x y z
N MET A 1 15.62 -26.94 51.69
CA MET A 1 14.19 -27.28 51.79
C MET A 1 13.46 -26.08 52.37
N PHE A 2 12.91 -25.25 51.56
CA PHE A 2 11.73 -24.43 51.79
C PHE A 2 11.19 -24.04 50.43
N SER A 3 10.05 -24.64 50.09
CA SER A 3 9.26 -24.39 48.91
C SER A 3 8.47 -23.10 49.16
N PHE A 4 8.57 -22.15 48.24
CA PHE A 4 7.56 -21.09 48.10
C PHE A 4 6.82 -21.36 46.78
N ALA A 5 5.62 -21.90 46.93
CA ALA A 5 4.62 -21.82 45.86
C ALA A 5 4.07 -20.39 45.91
N GLY A 6 4.34 -19.62 44.90
CA GLY A 6 3.66 -18.36 44.63
C GLY A 6 2.44 -18.65 43.78
N GLU A 7 1.26 -18.38 44.29
CA GLU A 7 0.00 -18.34 43.58
C GLU A 7 0.13 -17.26 42.49
N GLN A 8 -0.02 -17.66 41.25
CA GLN A 8 -0.25 -16.73 40.13
C GLN A 8 -1.73 -16.30 40.26
N ASP A 9 -1.94 -15.11 40.76
CA ASP A 9 -3.19 -14.40 40.56
C ASP A 9 -3.30 -14.04 39.07
N SER A 10 -4.20 -14.76 38.39
CA SER A 10 -4.66 -14.40 37.06
C SER A 10 -5.42 -13.08 37.18
N ILE A 11 -4.85 -12.00 36.69
CA ILE A 11 -5.54 -10.73 36.45
C ILE A 11 -6.56 -11.00 35.35
N SER A 12 -7.82 -11.15 35.74
CA SER A 12 -8.93 -11.19 34.78
C SER A 12 -9.08 -9.80 34.19
N SER A 13 -8.94 -9.72 32.86
CA SER A 13 -9.45 -8.60 32.09
C SER A 13 -10.95 -8.48 32.33
N ASP A 14 -11.40 -7.46 33.04
CA ASP A 14 -12.81 -7.09 33.12
C ASP A 14 -13.25 -6.55 31.75
N GLN A 15 -13.48 -7.42 30.80
CA GLN A 15 -14.45 -7.14 29.74
C GLN A 15 -15.81 -6.99 30.44
N PRO A 16 -16.70 -6.04 30.02
CA PRO A 16 -18.04 -5.98 30.56
C PRO A 16 -18.63 -7.36 30.47
N THR A 17 -19.04 -7.93 31.64
CA THR A 17 -19.58 -9.27 31.71
C THR A 17 -20.83 -9.31 30.84
N GLU A 18 -20.67 -9.84 29.62
CA GLU A 18 -21.79 -10.10 28.73
C GLU A 18 -22.80 -10.96 29.47
N ASP A 19 -24.04 -10.54 29.47
CA ASP A 19 -25.13 -11.36 30.00
C ASP A 19 -25.19 -12.64 29.13
N PRO A 20 -24.87 -13.82 29.71
CA PRO A 20 -24.86 -15.08 28.97
C PRO A 20 -26.20 -15.41 28.31
N ASP A 21 -27.29 -14.77 28.76
CA ASP A 21 -28.67 -14.99 28.32
C ASP A 21 -29.08 -13.95 27.25
N SER A 22 -28.20 -13.01 26.81
CA SER A 22 -28.54 -12.07 25.76
C SER A 22 -28.73 -12.79 24.40
N PRO A 23 -29.76 -12.41 23.61
CA PRO A 23 -30.00 -13.04 22.31
C PRO A 23 -28.79 -12.93 21.40
N ARG A 24 -28.40 -14.03 20.76
CA ARG A 24 -27.29 -14.09 19.81
C ARG A 24 -27.84 -14.32 18.41
N ASN A 25 -27.27 -13.61 17.42
CA ASN A 25 -27.52 -13.87 16.03
C ASN A 25 -26.53 -14.94 15.47
N ARG A 26 -26.58 -15.24 14.17
CA ARG A 26 -25.78 -16.30 13.53
C ARG A 26 -24.27 -16.07 13.54
N LEU A 27 -23.82 -14.83 13.80
CA LEU A 27 -22.39 -14.53 13.86
C LEU A 27 -21.70 -15.17 15.06
N SER A 28 -22.45 -15.56 16.09
CA SER A 28 -21.92 -16.28 17.27
C SER A 28 -21.30 -17.65 16.96
N GLU A 29 -21.53 -18.19 15.77
CA GLU A 29 -20.98 -19.47 15.32
C GLU A 29 -19.67 -19.32 14.53
N THR A 30 -19.20 -18.09 14.31
CA THR A 30 -17.97 -17.80 13.56
C THR A 30 -16.73 -17.76 14.46
N THR A 31 -15.54 -17.73 13.85
CA THR A 31 -14.26 -17.58 14.57
C THR A 31 -13.69 -16.16 14.47
N SER A 32 -14.21 -15.33 13.56
CA SER A 32 -13.74 -13.96 13.37
C SER A 32 -14.07 -13.07 14.57
N PRO A 33 -13.09 -12.43 15.23
CA PRO A 33 -13.33 -11.43 16.27
C PRO A 33 -14.28 -10.32 15.81
N TYR A 34 -14.11 -9.84 14.58
CA TYR A 34 -14.99 -8.81 14.00
C TYR A 34 -16.45 -9.25 13.90
N LEU A 35 -16.71 -10.46 13.47
CA LEU A 35 -18.07 -10.97 13.38
C LEU A 35 -18.67 -11.21 14.77
N LEU A 36 -17.88 -11.73 15.71
CA LEU A 36 -18.29 -11.97 17.09
C LEU A 36 -18.63 -10.66 17.82
N GLN A 37 -17.96 -9.54 17.54
CA GLN A 37 -18.32 -8.22 18.08
C GLN A 37 -19.80 -7.87 17.81
N HIS A 38 -20.33 -8.30 16.67
CA HIS A 38 -21.70 -8.01 16.24
C HIS A 38 -22.73 -9.10 16.62
N GLN A 39 -22.36 -10.13 17.36
CA GLN A 39 -23.23 -11.27 17.67
C GLN A 39 -24.47 -10.89 18.50
N HIS A 40 -24.41 -9.81 19.27
CA HIS A 40 -25.49 -9.31 20.12
C HIS A 40 -26.30 -8.15 19.53
N ASN A 41 -25.92 -7.66 18.34
CA ASN A 41 -26.70 -6.62 17.70
C ASN A 41 -28.16 -7.06 17.46
N PRO A 42 -29.15 -6.18 17.57
CA PRO A 42 -30.56 -6.48 17.26
C PRO A 42 -30.81 -6.78 15.79
N VAL A 43 -29.83 -6.51 14.90
CA VAL A 43 -29.86 -6.88 13.49
C VAL A 43 -29.66 -8.39 13.35
N HIS A 44 -30.52 -9.03 12.54
CA HIS A 44 -30.42 -10.47 12.23
C HIS A 44 -29.29 -10.75 11.22
N TRP A 45 -28.07 -10.57 11.64
CA TRP A 45 -26.89 -10.80 10.83
C TRP A 45 -26.71 -12.25 10.40
N TYR A 46 -26.28 -12.43 9.17
CA TYR A 46 -25.74 -13.66 8.61
C TYR A 46 -24.26 -13.49 8.30
N PRO A 47 -23.42 -14.52 8.48
CA PRO A 47 -22.15 -14.57 7.78
C PRO A 47 -22.38 -14.72 6.28
N TRP A 48 -21.39 -14.41 5.47
CA TRP A 48 -21.44 -14.65 4.02
C TRP A 48 -21.54 -16.15 3.73
N GLY A 49 -22.56 -16.56 2.98
CA GLY A 49 -22.76 -17.96 2.62
C GLY A 49 -24.15 -18.25 2.09
N GLU A 50 -24.35 -19.47 1.65
CA GLU A 50 -25.58 -19.88 0.95
C GLU A 50 -26.84 -19.73 1.80
N GLU A 51 -26.79 -19.93 3.13
CA GLU A 51 -27.93 -19.70 4.02
C GLU A 51 -28.51 -18.28 3.89
N ALA A 52 -27.63 -17.27 3.80
CA ALA A 52 -28.05 -15.87 3.61
C ALA A 52 -28.64 -15.67 2.22
N PHE A 53 -28.05 -16.28 1.18
CA PHE A 53 -28.48 -16.12 -0.20
C PHE A 53 -29.82 -16.82 -0.47
N GLU A 54 -30.00 -18.02 0.05
CA GLU A 54 -31.29 -18.73 0.00
C GLU A 54 -32.39 -17.93 0.72
N ALA A 55 -32.10 -17.43 1.92
CA ALA A 55 -33.06 -16.60 2.66
C ALA A 55 -33.44 -15.32 1.88
N ALA A 56 -32.49 -14.70 1.16
CA ALA A 56 -32.74 -13.51 0.36
C ALA A 56 -33.60 -13.83 -0.86
N ARG A 57 -33.32 -14.94 -1.56
CA ARG A 57 -34.10 -15.42 -2.72
C ARG A 57 -35.52 -15.81 -2.30
N GLU A 58 -35.67 -16.64 -1.27
CA GLU A 58 -36.98 -17.11 -0.79
C GLU A 58 -37.89 -15.97 -0.34
N GLN A 59 -37.32 -14.98 0.34
CA GLN A 59 -38.07 -13.82 0.84
C GLN A 59 -38.17 -12.68 -0.18
N ASN A 60 -37.54 -12.81 -1.36
CA ASN A 60 -37.42 -11.77 -2.39
C ASN A 60 -36.97 -10.41 -1.79
N LYS A 61 -35.93 -10.44 -0.98
CA LYS A 61 -35.35 -9.26 -0.33
C LYS A 61 -33.96 -8.94 -0.89
N PRO A 62 -33.60 -7.68 -1.10
CA PRO A 62 -32.20 -7.32 -1.34
C PRO A 62 -31.32 -7.69 -0.16
N ILE A 63 -30.06 -8.01 -0.43
CA ILE A 63 -29.06 -8.21 0.62
C ILE A 63 -28.48 -6.85 1.00
N PHE A 64 -28.40 -6.57 2.29
CA PHE A 64 -27.54 -5.50 2.82
C PHE A 64 -26.21 -6.11 3.25
N LEU A 65 -25.13 -5.72 2.59
CA LEU A 65 -23.77 -6.20 2.84
C LEU A 65 -22.97 -5.14 3.60
N SER A 66 -22.43 -5.53 4.77
CA SER A 66 -21.49 -4.73 5.55
C SER A 66 -20.14 -5.43 5.61
N ILE A 67 -19.07 -4.75 5.15
CA ILE A 67 -17.70 -5.27 5.19
C ILE A 67 -16.85 -4.34 6.05
N GLY A 68 -16.03 -4.92 6.93
CA GLY A 68 -15.11 -4.21 7.80
C GLY A 68 -14.07 -5.16 8.40
N TYR A 69 -13.46 -4.76 9.51
CA TYR A 69 -12.50 -5.55 10.27
C TYR A 69 -12.50 -5.11 11.74
N SER A 70 -11.92 -5.91 12.64
CA SER A 70 -12.15 -5.76 14.08
C SER A 70 -11.58 -4.48 14.68
N THR A 71 -10.45 -3.97 14.18
CA THR A 71 -9.79 -2.76 14.68
C THR A 71 -10.19 -1.49 13.91
N CYS A 72 -11.28 -1.55 13.13
CA CYS A 72 -11.75 -0.48 12.27
C CYS A 72 -12.57 0.56 13.06
N TYR A 73 -12.00 1.71 13.41
CA TYR A 73 -12.66 2.78 14.15
C TYR A 73 -14.05 3.18 13.59
N TRP A 74 -14.15 3.46 12.28
CA TRP A 74 -15.43 3.83 11.68
C TRP A 74 -16.45 2.68 11.60
N CYS A 75 -15.98 1.43 11.70
CA CYS A 75 -16.87 0.27 11.83
C CYS A 75 -17.52 0.25 13.21
N HIS A 76 -16.77 0.53 14.29
CA HIS A 76 -17.28 0.69 15.63
C HIS A 76 -18.26 1.86 15.74
N VAL A 77 -17.95 3.01 15.13
CA VAL A 77 -18.87 4.16 15.09
C VAL A 77 -20.19 3.78 14.42
N MET A 78 -20.14 3.07 13.27
CA MET A 78 -21.37 2.65 12.59
C MET A 78 -22.14 1.58 13.36
N GLU A 79 -21.46 0.74 14.11
CA GLU A 79 -22.10 -0.22 15.01
C GLU A 79 -22.93 0.49 16.07
N ARG A 80 -22.30 1.36 16.85
CA ARG A 80 -22.94 2.12 17.92
C ARG A 80 -24.09 3.01 17.41
N GLU A 81 -23.91 3.69 16.29
CA GLU A 81 -24.91 4.61 15.75
C GLU A 81 -26.06 3.93 15.00
N CYS A 82 -25.80 2.75 14.39
CA CYS A 82 -26.75 2.11 13.49
C CYS A 82 -27.12 0.67 13.89
N PHE A 83 -26.14 -0.20 14.14
CA PHE A 83 -26.43 -1.62 14.25
C PHE A 83 -26.92 -2.05 15.63
N GLU A 84 -26.65 -1.27 16.66
CA GLU A 84 -27.22 -1.41 18.01
C GLU A 84 -28.58 -0.70 18.15
N ASP A 85 -28.95 0.15 17.21
CA ASP A 85 -30.20 0.91 17.26
C ASP A 85 -31.39 0.08 16.80
N GLN A 86 -32.42 -0.03 17.66
CA GLN A 86 -33.60 -0.85 17.40
C GLN A 86 -34.43 -0.39 16.19
N GLU A 87 -34.54 0.92 15.94
CA GLU A 87 -35.26 1.44 14.76
C GLU A 87 -34.59 1.03 13.46
N VAL A 88 -33.26 1.12 13.41
CA VAL A 88 -32.46 0.67 12.27
C VAL A 88 -32.59 -0.84 12.09
N ALA A 89 -32.44 -1.60 13.17
CA ALA A 89 -32.57 -3.07 13.14
C ALA A 89 -33.95 -3.53 12.65
N ASP A 90 -35.03 -2.87 13.10
CA ASP A 90 -36.40 -3.18 12.65
C ASP A 90 -36.56 -2.96 11.13
N TRP A 91 -35.95 -1.89 10.58
CA TRP A 91 -35.94 -1.65 9.14
C TRP A 91 -35.11 -2.71 8.40
N MET A 92 -33.90 -3.02 8.86
CA MET A 92 -33.01 -4.00 8.26
C MET A 92 -33.65 -5.38 8.24
N ASN A 93 -34.11 -5.86 9.39
CA ASN A 93 -34.70 -7.21 9.54
C ASN A 93 -35.99 -7.40 8.72
N LYS A 94 -36.77 -6.32 8.57
CA LYS A 94 -38.02 -6.39 7.82
C LYS A 94 -37.83 -6.43 6.32
N PHE A 95 -36.90 -5.67 5.79
CA PHE A 95 -36.82 -5.39 4.35
C PHE A 95 -35.58 -5.94 3.65
N PHE A 96 -34.57 -6.36 4.40
CA PHE A 96 -33.30 -6.85 3.87
C PHE A 96 -32.91 -8.19 4.53
N ILE A 97 -32.02 -8.92 3.87
CA ILE A 97 -31.19 -9.92 4.52
C ILE A 97 -29.82 -9.27 4.75
N SER A 98 -29.42 -9.20 6.02
CA SER A 98 -28.23 -8.48 6.44
C SER A 98 -27.05 -9.44 6.53
N VAL A 99 -26.00 -9.19 5.74
CA VAL A 99 -24.79 -10.03 5.69
C VAL A 99 -23.60 -9.22 6.18
N LYS A 100 -22.80 -9.81 7.06
CA LYS A 100 -21.58 -9.21 7.57
C LYS A 100 -20.36 -10.00 7.12
N VAL A 101 -19.30 -9.29 6.70
CA VAL A 101 -18.07 -9.89 6.18
C VAL A 101 -16.86 -9.26 6.88
N ASP A 102 -15.98 -10.12 7.37
CA ASP A 102 -14.63 -9.74 7.77
C ASP A 102 -13.74 -9.71 6.52
N ARG A 103 -13.26 -8.52 6.12
CA ARG A 103 -12.37 -8.36 4.97
C ARG A 103 -11.04 -9.09 5.12
N GLU A 104 -10.63 -9.33 6.35
CA GLU A 104 -9.38 -10.01 6.65
C GLU A 104 -9.49 -11.52 6.42
N GLU A 105 -10.68 -12.09 6.60
CA GLU A 105 -10.98 -13.48 6.24
C GLU A 105 -11.34 -13.65 4.75
N ARG A 106 -12.03 -12.64 4.15
CA ARG A 106 -12.53 -12.68 2.77
C ARG A 106 -12.06 -11.47 1.95
N PRO A 107 -10.75 -11.38 1.64
CA PRO A 107 -10.20 -10.29 0.84
C PRO A 107 -10.73 -10.27 -0.60
N ASP A 108 -11.17 -11.40 -1.12
CA ASP A 108 -11.80 -11.54 -2.43
C ASP A 108 -13.14 -10.78 -2.51
N ILE A 109 -13.95 -10.88 -1.47
CA ILE A 109 -15.21 -10.13 -1.33
C ILE A 109 -14.90 -8.64 -1.20
N ASP A 110 -13.94 -8.30 -0.33
CA ASP A 110 -13.53 -6.91 -0.10
C ASP A 110 -13.09 -6.22 -1.40
N GLU A 111 -12.25 -6.86 -2.21
CA GLU A 111 -11.73 -6.31 -3.47
C GLU A 111 -12.86 -6.01 -4.48
N ILE A 112 -13.79 -6.94 -4.65
CA ILE A 112 -14.92 -6.78 -5.58
C ILE A 112 -15.81 -5.61 -5.12
N TYR A 113 -16.19 -5.58 -3.85
CA TYR A 113 -17.16 -4.60 -3.38
C TYR A 113 -16.51 -3.25 -3.03
N MET A 114 -15.22 -3.19 -2.71
CA MET A 114 -14.47 -1.94 -2.67
C MET A 114 -14.39 -1.32 -4.07
N THR A 115 -14.14 -2.12 -5.10
CA THR A 115 -14.20 -1.66 -6.50
C THR A 115 -15.58 -1.12 -6.86
N ALA A 116 -16.66 -1.77 -6.41
CA ALA A 116 -18.02 -1.26 -6.58
C ALA A 116 -18.20 0.11 -5.90
N VAL A 117 -17.77 0.25 -4.64
CA VAL A 117 -17.85 1.52 -3.90
C VAL A 117 -17.06 2.62 -4.61
N GLN A 118 -15.85 2.34 -5.05
CA GLN A 118 -15.02 3.32 -5.78
C GLN A 118 -15.67 3.77 -7.10
N LEU A 119 -16.31 2.85 -7.85
CA LEU A 119 -17.05 3.20 -9.05
C LEU A 119 -18.27 4.10 -8.74
N ILE A 120 -19.03 3.76 -7.71
CA ILE A 120 -20.23 4.51 -7.29
C ILE A 120 -19.84 5.91 -6.74
N THR A 121 -18.76 6.00 -5.96
CA THR A 121 -18.34 7.22 -5.25
C THR A 121 -17.31 8.06 -6.01
N ARG A 122 -16.97 7.69 -7.25
CA ARG A 122 -15.97 8.35 -8.10
C ARG A 122 -14.57 8.34 -7.49
N GLY A 123 -14.11 7.15 -7.13
CA GLY A 123 -12.75 6.90 -6.66
C GLY A 123 -12.55 6.98 -5.14
N ARG A 124 -13.59 7.28 -4.36
CA ARG A 124 -13.50 7.24 -2.90
C ARG A 124 -13.80 5.83 -2.39
N GLY A 125 -13.00 5.34 -1.46
CA GLY A 125 -13.19 4.04 -0.79
C GLY A 125 -12.81 4.15 0.68
N GLY A 126 -12.99 3.05 1.42
CA GLY A 126 -12.68 2.93 2.85
C GLY A 126 -13.72 2.07 3.57
N TRP A 127 -13.44 1.73 4.79
CA TRP A 127 -14.31 0.92 5.64
C TRP A 127 -15.02 1.77 6.69
N PRO A 128 -16.24 1.31 7.13
CA PRO A 128 -16.97 0.16 6.65
C PRO A 128 -17.47 0.32 5.21
N ILE A 129 -17.53 -0.77 4.44
CA ILE A 129 -18.30 -0.83 3.20
C ILE A 129 -19.76 -1.14 3.55
N SER A 130 -20.68 -0.42 2.92
CA SER A 130 -22.12 -0.62 3.07
C SER A 130 -22.77 -0.65 1.69
N LEU A 131 -23.22 -1.83 1.25
CA LEU A 131 -23.76 -2.06 -0.09
C LEU A 131 -25.09 -2.81 -0.04
N PHE A 132 -25.91 -2.59 -1.07
CA PHE A 132 -27.10 -3.38 -1.33
C PHE A 132 -26.85 -4.24 -2.56
N LEU A 133 -27.17 -5.55 -2.46
CA LEU A 133 -26.94 -6.51 -3.53
C LEU A 133 -28.26 -7.11 -4.00
N GLU A 134 -28.26 -7.52 -5.26
CA GLU A 134 -29.32 -8.33 -5.86
C GLU A 134 -29.13 -9.80 -5.42
N PRO A 135 -30.19 -10.50 -4.97
CA PRO A 135 -30.07 -11.79 -4.29
C PRO A 135 -29.69 -12.99 -5.16
N GLU A 136 -29.94 -12.94 -6.48
CA GLU A 136 -29.67 -14.07 -7.36
C GLU A 136 -28.21 -14.14 -7.83
N THR A 137 -27.64 -12.97 -8.15
CA THR A 137 -26.30 -12.87 -8.75
C THR A 137 -25.28 -12.14 -7.88
N LEU A 138 -25.70 -11.66 -6.71
CA LEU A 138 -24.90 -10.89 -5.74
C LEU A 138 -24.29 -9.59 -6.32
N LYS A 139 -24.82 -9.10 -7.44
CA LYS A 139 -24.36 -7.88 -8.08
C LYS A 139 -24.74 -6.64 -7.27
N PRO A 140 -23.83 -5.65 -7.13
CA PRO A 140 -24.08 -4.48 -6.32
C PRO A 140 -25.10 -3.55 -6.99
N ILE A 141 -26.13 -3.19 -6.23
CA ILE A 141 -27.17 -2.25 -6.65
C ILE A 141 -26.70 -0.80 -6.41
N TRP A 142 -26.27 -0.52 -5.19
CA TRP A 142 -25.80 0.78 -4.76
C TRP A 142 -25.16 0.69 -3.37
N GLY A 143 -24.36 1.70 -2.97
CA GLY A 143 -23.79 1.79 -1.63
C GLY A 143 -22.74 2.88 -1.48
N GLY A 144 -21.94 2.74 -0.43
CA GLY A 144 -20.87 3.65 -0.06
C GLY A 144 -20.09 3.10 1.13
N THR A 145 -19.54 4.02 1.91
CA THR A 145 -18.80 3.68 3.15
C THR A 145 -19.71 3.90 4.36
N TYR A 146 -19.25 4.62 5.37
CA TYR A 146 -20.01 4.98 6.55
C TYR A 146 -21.23 5.85 6.24
N PHE A 147 -22.36 5.60 6.92
CA PHE A 147 -23.58 6.40 6.89
C PHE A 147 -24.07 6.70 8.30
N PRO A 148 -24.27 8.00 8.68
CA PRO A 148 -24.98 8.35 9.91
C PRO A 148 -26.41 7.79 9.91
N LYS A 149 -26.96 7.44 11.08
CA LYS A 149 -28.28 6.80 11.26
C LYS A 149 -29.39 7.37 10.36
N GLY A 150 -29.62 8.68 10.40
CA GLY A 150 -30.73 9.31 9.64
C GLY A 150 -30.59 9.15 8.13
N ARG A 151 -29.34 9.22 7.61
CA ARG A 151 -29.04 9.00 6.20
C ARG A 151 -29.18 7.53 5.82
N PHE A 152 -28.78 6.63 6.70
CA PHE A 152 -28.87 5.19 6.47
C PHE A 152 -30.34 4.74 6.36
N ILE A 153 -31.22 5.17 7.30
CA ILE A 153 -32.67 4.90 7.22
C ILE A 153 -33.28 5.47 5.92
N SER A 154 -32.93 6.70 5.55
CA SER A 154 -33.43 7.30 4.31
C SER A 154 -33.01 6.53 3.07
N LEU A 155 -31.79 6.02 3.05
CA LEU A 155 -31.26 5.19 1.97
C LEU A 155 -31.98 3.85 1.89
N MET A 156 -32.14 3.14 3.00
CA MET A 156 -32.90 1.89 3.05
C MET A 156 -34.32 2.04 2.50
N LYS A 157 -35.00 3.12 2.85
CA LYS A 157 -36.33 3.45 2.31
C LYS A 157 -36.30 3.62 0.79
N GLN A 158 -35.35 4.34 0.25
CA GLN A 158 -35.22 4.55 -1.19
C GLN A 158 -34.94 3.25 -1.96
N ILE A 159 -34.06 2.41 -1.43
CA ILE A 159 -33.76 1.11 -2.03
C ILE A 159 -35.02 0.23 -2.00
N GLN A 160 -35.72 0.15 -0.87
CA GLN A 160 -36.94 -0.65 -0.74
C GLN A 160 -38.07 -0.14 -1.66
N ASP A 161 -38.29 1.16 -1.73
CA ASP A 161 -39.31 1.75 -2.61
C ASP A 161 -39.02 1.41 -4.07
N LYS A 162 -37.75 1.48 -4.49
CA LYS A 162 -37.33 1.11 -5.84
C LYS A 162 -37.42 -0.38 -6.11
N TRP A 163 -37.04 -1.21 -5.12
CA TRP A 163 -37.14 -2.69 -5.23
C TRP A 163 -38.58 -3.15 -5.51
N VAL A 164 -39.55 -2.50 -4.86
CA VAL A 164 -40.98 -2.82 -5.07
C VAL A 164 -41.53 -2.19 -6.34
N SER A 165 -41.18 -0.96 -6.65
CA SER A 165 -41.82 -0.19 -7.75
C SER A 165 -41.16 -0.40 -9.10
N ASP A 166 -39.86 -0.66 -9.19
CA ASP A 166 -39.11 -0.74 -10.44
C ASP A 166 -37.85 -1.61 -10.33
N VAL A 167 -38.06 -2.89 -9.99
CA VAL A 167 -36.97 -3.88 -9.88
C VAL A 167 -36.14 -4.00 -11.17
N LYS A 168 -36.76 -3.79 -12.34
CA LYS A 168 -36.08 -3.88 -13.63
C LYS A 168 -34.97 -2.83 -13.77
N ALA A 169 -35.24 -1.58 -13.33
CA ALA A 169 -34.24 -0.52 -13.35
C ALA A 169 -33.08 -0.86 -12.41
N ILE A 170 -33.37 -1.42 -11.22
CA ILE A 170 -32.34 -1.86 -10.25
C ILE A 170 -31.45 -2.93 -10.88
N LEU A 171 -32.04 -3.99 -11.48
CA LEU A 171 -31.26 -5.05 -12.12
C LEU A 171 -30.41 -4.55 -13.30
N THR A 172 -30.92 -3.57 -14.05
CA THR A 172 -30.15 -2.93 -15.13
C THR A 172 -28.93 -2.20 -14.56
N GLN A 173 -29.12 -1.42 -13.49
CA GLN A 173 -28.01 -0.71 -12.81
C GLN A 173 -27.00 -1.68 -12.20
N ALA A 174 -27.46 -2.75 -11.53
CA ALA A 174 -26.59 -3.75 -10.93
C ALA A 174 -25.71 -4.44 -12.01
N ASN A 175 -26.29 -4.78 -13.18
CA ASN A 175 -25.52 -5.33 -14.30
C ASN A 175 -24.48 -4.33 -14.82
N GLN A 176 -24.81 -3.04 -14.98
CA GLN A 176 -23.84 -2.02 -15.44
C GLN A 176 -22.66 -1.86 -14.49
N ILE A 177 -22.92 -1.87 -13.17
CA ILE A 177 -21.86 -1.79 -12.17
C ILE A 177 -21.01 -3.08 -12.21
N ALA A 178 -21.65 -4.26 -12.28
CA ALA A 178 -20.95 -5.53 -12.35
C ALA A 178 -20.08 -5.66 -13.61
N ASP A 179 -20.58 -5.24 -14.78
CA ASP A 179 -19.82 -5.24 -16.03
C ASP A 179 -18.57 -4.34 -15.93
N ALA A 180 -18.69 -3.18 -15.25
CA ALA A 180 -17.55 -2.30 -14.99
C ALA A 180 -16.54 -2.91 -14.01
N ILE A 181 -17.01 -3.64 -12.99
CA ILE A 181 -16.14 -4.38 -12.05
C ILE A 181 -15.38 -5.49 -12.80
N VAL A 182 -16.10 -6.31 -13.58
CA VAL A 182 -15.49 -7.38 -14.39
C VAL A 182 -14.43 -6.79 -15.33
N GLY A 183 -14.78 -5.70 -16.04
CA GLY A 183 -13.81 -5.01 -16.90
C GLY A 183 -12.57 -4.48 -16.18
N ARG A 184 -12.63 -4.22 -14.87
CA ARG A 184 -11.49 -3.75 -14.10
C ARG A 184 -10.67 -4.88 -13.46
N LEU A 185 -11.34 -5.93 -12.95
CA LEU A 185 -10.70 -6.96 -12.13
C LEU A 185 -10.34 -8.26 -12.89
N SER A 186 -10.84 -8.47 -14.10
CA SER A 186 -10.59 -9.69 -14.87
C SER A 186 -10.02 -9.43 -16.27
N LEU A 187 -9.48 -8.23 -16.54
CA LEU A 187 -8.87 -7.91 -17.83
C LEU A 187 -7.63 -8.77 -18.07
N ILE A 188 -7.75 -9.70 -19.01
CA ILE A 188 -6.60 -10.35 -19.64
C ILE A 188 -6.10 -9.37 -20.71
N GLN A 189 -4.87 -8.91 -20.55
CA GLN A 189 -4.28 -7.91 -21.44
C GLN A 189 -3.38 -8.58 -22.48
N GLU A 190 -3.25 -7.95 -23.64
CA GLU A 190 -2.26 -8.38 -24.63
C GLU A 190 -0.85 -8.15 -24.07
N THR A 191 0.03 -9.13 -24.27
CA THR A 191 1.45 -9.01 -23.88
C THR A 191 2.14 -7.98 -24.75
N ILE A 192 2.82 -7.04 -24.11
CA ILE A 192 3.69 -6.05 -24.78
C ILE A 192 5.11 -6.14 -24.23
N PRO A 193 6.14 -5.80 -25.01
CA PRO A 193 7.52 -5.76 -24.50
C PRO A 193 7.65 -4.84 -23.29
N ILE A 194 8.41 -5.26 -22.31
CA ILE A 194 8.73 -4.43 -21.13
C ILE A 194 9.69 -3.31 -21.55
N SER A 195 9.31 -2.08 -21.21
CA SER A 195 10.20 -0.92 -21.40
C SER A 195 11.38 -0.99 -20.43
N PRO A 196 12.63 -0.78 -20.91
CA PRO A 196 13.79 -0.65 -20.02
C PRO A 196 13.69 0.53 -19.05
N GLU A 197 12.81 1.50 -19.33
CA GLU A 197 12.63 2.73 -18.56
C GLU A 197 11.67 2.60 -17.38
N ILE A 198 11.12 1.40 -17.11
CA ILE A 198 10.11 1.25 -16.03
C ILE A 198 10.65 1.71 -14.65
N ILE A 199 11.95 1.46 -14.41
CA ILE A 199 12.60 1.87 -13.16
C ILE A 199 12.76 3.39 -13.08
N GLU A 200 13.22 4.01 -14.17
CA GLU A 200 13.36 5.46 -14.24
C GLU A 200 12.00 6.16 -14.11
N LYS A 201 10.96 5.65 -14.77
CA LYS A 201 9.58 6.14 -14.65
C LYS A 201 9.04 5.98 -13.22
N GLY A 202 9.26 4.84 -12.58
CA GLY A 202 8.90 4.60 -11.19
C GLY A 202 9.60 5.58 -10.24
N THR A 203 10.92 5.69 -10.36
CA THR A 203 11.76 6.57 -9.54
C THR A 203 11.38 8.05 -9.71
N SER A 204 11.28 8.54 -10.94
CA SER A 204 10.91 9.94 -11.22
C SER A 204 9.49 10.27 -10.77
N SER A 205 8.55 9.33 -10.91
CA SER A 205 7.18 9.47 -10.41
C SER A 205 7.13 9.57 -8.89
N LEU A 206 7.92 8.78 -8.15
CA LEU A 206 8.02 8.89 -6.70
C LEU A 206 8.67 10.22 -6.29
N LEU A 207 9.79 10.59 -6.90
CA LEU A 207 10.47 11.85 -6.58
C LEU A 207 9.60 13.08 -6.88
N SER A 208 8.76 13.05 -7.90
CA SER A 208 7.82 14.14 -8.21
C SER A 208 6.73 14.32 -7.15
N ARG A 209 6.44 13.29 -6.33
CA ARG A 209 5.45 13.29 -5.25
C ARG A 209 6.08 13.49 -3.86
N PHE A 210 7.38 13.46 -3.80
CA PHE A 210 8.11 13.55 -2.54
C PHE A 210 7.90 14.91 -1.86
N ASP A 211 7.56 14.88 -0.57
CA ASP A 211 7.46 16.08 0.28
C ASP A 211 8.85 16.42 0.88
N ASP A 212 9.53 17.39 0.27
CA ASP A 212 10.88 17.81 0.68
C ASP A 212 10.95 18.33 2.13
N ASN A 213 9.85 18.83 2.68
CA ASN A 213 9.80 19.40 4.02
C ASN A 213 9.49 18.36 5.09
N LEU A 214 8.47 17.55 4.84
CA LEU A 214 7.87 16.64 5.82
C LEU A 214 8.16 15.17 5.57
N GLY A 215 8.77 14.83 4.43
CA GLY A 215 8.97 13.42 4.03
C GLY A 215 7.67 12.76 3.56
N GLY A 216 7.80 11.57 2.97
CA GLY A 216 6.70 10.82 2.38
C GLY A 216 6.37 11.24 0.95
N PHE A 217 5.48 10.50 0.31
CA PHE A 217 5.18 10.61 -1.13
C PHE A 217 3.72 11.00 -1.41
N SER A 218 3.02 11.52 -0.42
CA SER A 218 1.62 11.96 -0.51
C SER A 218 1.34 13.12 0.43
N GLY A 219 0.16 13.73 0.31
CA GLY A 219 -0.38 14.69 1.28
C GLY A 219 -0.95 13.99 2.52
N SER A 220 -2.03 14.57 3.09
CA SER A 220 -2.75 13.98 4.23
C SER A 220 -3.99 13.21 3.72
N PRO A 221 -4.29 12.01 4.29
CA PRO A 221 -3.47 11.24 5.24
C PRO A 221 -2.19 10.68 4.61
N LYS A 222 -1.14 10.45 5.43
CA LYS A 222 0.12 9.86 4.99
C LYS A 222 0.22 8.41 5.44
N PHE A 223 0.35 7.50 4.47
CA PHE A 223 0.64 6.09 4.70
C PHE A 223 2.14 5.82 4.66
N PRO A 224 2.65 4.82 5.41
CA PRO A 224 4.09 4.51 5.45
C PRO A 224 4.66 4.05 4.11
N MET A 225 3.87 3.33 3.30
CA MET A 225 4.23 2.83 1.97
C MET A 225 5.64 2.22 1.92
N PRO A 226 5.94 1.16 2.70
CA PRO A 226 7.28 0.56 2.79
C PRO A 226 7.86 0.22 1.42
N MET A 227 7.05 -0.31 0.52
CA MET A 227 7.43 -0.71 -0.84
C MET A 227 7.99 0.44 -1.70
N TYR A 228 7.62 1.70 -1.42
CA TYR A 228 8.18 2.85 -2.14
C TYR A 228 9.65 3.08 -1.76
N ASN A 229 9.94 3.01 -0.45
CA ASN A 229 11.30 3.14 0.05
C ASN A 229 12.15 1.93 -0.38
N ASP A 230 11.62 0.71 -0.31
CA ASP A 230 12.32 -0.52 -0.74
C ASP A 230 12.65 -0.49 -2.23
N PHE A 231 11.70 -0.11 -3.09
CA PHE A 231 11.96 0.08 -4.52
C PHE A 231 13.09 1.08 -4.77
N LEU A 232 13.04 2.24 -4.14
CA LEU A 232 14.06 3.28 -4.29
C LEU A 232 15.44 2.83 -3.78
N MET A 233 15.49 2.15 -2.64
CA MET A 233 16.74 1.62 -2.08
C MET A 233 17.35 0.52 -2.95
N GLU A 234 16.53 -0.36 -3.53
CA GLU A 234 17.02 -1.51 -4.31
C GLU A 234 17.43 -1.12 -5.73
N THR A 235 16.69 -0.19 -6.36
CA THR A 235 16.86 0.10 -7.79
C THR A 235 17.65 1.36 -8.11
N SER A 236 17.66 2.35 -7.23
CA SER A 236 18.09 3.73 -7.54
C SER A 236 18.92 4.38 -6.44
N TRP A 237 19.55 3.60 -5.54
CA TRP A 237 20.28 4.12 -4.38
C TRP A 237 21.48 5.00 -4.72
N ASP A 238 22.08 4.87 -5.89
CA ASP A 238 23.18 5.72 -6.35
C ASP A 238 22.75 7.19 -6.61
N ASN A 239 21.45 7.45 -6.69
CA ASN A 239 20.89 8.78 -6.88
C ASN A 239 20.77 9.52 -5.52
N LEU A 240 21.49 10.64 -5.38
CA LEU A 240 21.48 11.45 -4.15
C LEU A 240 20.09 12.01 -3.78
N GLN A 241 19.22 12.27 -4.75
CA GLN A 241 17.84 12.72 -4.48
C GLN A 241 17.01 11.57 -3.89
N VAL A 242 17.24 10.35 -4.37
CA VAL A 242 16.63 9.15 -3.80
C VAL A 242 17.08 8.93 -2.36
N GLN A 243 18.40 8.99 -2.10
CA GLN A 243 18.93 8.88 -0.73
C GLN A 243 18.30 9.93 0.21
N LYS A 244 18.18 11.17 -0.26
CA LYS A 244 17.56 12.26 0.51
C LYS A 244 16.09 11.94 0.78
N ALA A 245 15.33 11.50 -0.22
CA ALA A 245 13.91 11.23 -0.11
C ALA A 245 13.63 10.07 0.87
N VAL A 246 14.36 8.96 0.74
CA VAL A 246 14.23 7.80 1.63
C VAL A 246 14.59 8.17 3.07
N LYS A 247 15.79 8.72 3.31
CA LYS A 247 16.23 9.11 4.65
C LYS A 247 15.23 10.08 5.30
N LYS A 248 14.85 11.15 4.59
CA LYS A 248 13.88 12.12 5.12
C LYS A 248 12.53 11.49 5.46
N THR A 249 12.06 10.54 4.66
CA THR A 249 10.79 9.84 4.91
C THR A 249 10.88 8.96 6.14
N LEU A 250 11.91 8.13 6.26
CA LEU A 250 12.13 7.24 7.40
C LEU A 250 12.33 8.02 8.70
N ASP A 251 13.17 9.07 8.67
CA ASP A 251 13.39 9.94 9.83
C ASP A 251 12.09 10.61 10.28
N SER A 252 11.29 11.12 9.35
CA SER A 252 10.05 11.81 9.68
C SER A 252 8.97 10.88 10.25
N MET A 253 8.87 9.64 9.75
CA MET A 253 7.96 8.63 10.30
C MET A 253 8.35 8.24 11.72
N PHE A 254 9.62 7.92 11.93
CA PHE A 254 10.15 7.50 13.22
C PHE A 254 10.08 8.63 14.27
N MET A 255 10.41 9.87 13.91
CA MET A 255 10.36 11.00 14.84
C MET A 255 8.93 11.46 15.13
N GLY A 256 7.98 11.18 14.28
CA GLY A 256 6.57 11.56 14.46
C GLY A 256 5.83 10.67 15.46
N GLY A 257 4.58 11.04 15.77
CA GLY A 257 3.71 10.21 16.60
C GLY A 257 3.12 9.00 15.85
N MET A 258 3.44 8.83 14.56
CA MET A 258 3.16 7.60 13.85
C MET A 258 3.97 6.41 14.37
N TYR A 259 5.12 6.65 14.97
CA TYR A 259 5.87 5.69 15.74
C TYR A 259 5.53 5.84 17.22
N ASP A 260 5.24 4.74 17.91
CA ASP A 260 5.01 4.75 19.35
C ASP A 260 6.34 4.92 20.09
N GLN A 261 6.61 6.13 20.53
CA GLN A 261 7.88 6.53 21.14
C GLN A 261 8.17 5.80 22.46
N VAL A 262 7.18 5.25 23.14
CA VAL A 262 7.31 4.61 24.46
C VAL A 262 7.38 3.08 24.36
N GLY A 263 6.55 2.50 23.48
CA GLY A 263 6.40 1.05 23.42
C GLY A 263 6.92 0.41 22.13
N GLY A 264 7.36 1.22 21.19
CA GLY A 264 7.80 0.77 19.88
C GLY A 264 6.66 0.38 18.93
N GLY A 265 7.02 0.12 17.69
CA GLY A 265 6.08 -0.25 16.63
C GLY A 265 5.35 0.94 16.01
N PHE A 266 4.85 0.74 14.80
CA PHE A 266 4.20 1.76 13.99
C PHE A 266 2.69 1.62 14.02
N HIS A 267 2.02 2.77 14.15
CA HIS A 267 0.59 2.92 13.88
C HIS A 267 0.31 2.84 12.38
N ARG A 268 -0.96 2.70 12.02
CA ARG A 268 -1.42 2.39 10.66
C ARG A 268 -1.07 3.46 9.62
N TYR A 269 -1.36 4.73 9.92
CA TYR A 269 -1.07 5.88 9.06
C TYR A 269 -1.18 7.19 9.86
N SER A 270 -0.57 8.26 9.36
CA SER A 270 -0.77 9.59 9.93
C SER A 270 -2.00 10.27 9.33
N THR A 271 -2.86 10.80 10.19
CA THR A 271 -4.05 11.57 9.78
C THR A 271 -3.68 12.95 9.24
N ASP A 272 -2.50 13.45 9.60
CA ASP A 272 -1.97 14.74 9.16
C ASP A 272 -0.75 14.60 8.23
N ALA A 273 -0.31 15.72 7.65
CA ALA A 273 0.83 15.73 6.75
C ALA A 273 2.19 15.70 7.47
N LYS A 274 2.23 15.84 8.81
CA LYS A 274 3.44 16.01 9.61
C LYS A 274 3.94 14.73 10.26
N TRP A 275 3.25 13.62 10.08
CA TRP A 275 3.48 12.35 10.76
C TRP A 275 3.21 12.40 12.27
N LEU A 276 2.44 13.42 12.75
CA LEU A 276 2.26 13.66 14.18
C LEU A 276 1.08 12.88 14.76
N VAL A 277 -0.11 13.05 14.22
CA VAL A 277 -1.32 12.42 14.76
C VAL A 277 -1.63 11.17 13.97
N PRO A 278 -1.41 9.97 14.53
CA PRO A 278 -1.70 8.74 13.83
C PRO A 278 -3.20 8.38 13.91
N HIS A 279 -3.65 7.49 13.05
CA HIS A 279 -4.72 6.57 13.34
C HIS A 279 -4.10 5.44 14.18
N PHE A 280 -4.56 5.28 15.42
CA PHE A 280 -3.82 4.58 16.48
C PHE A 280 -3.81 3.05 16.37
N GLU A 281 -4.51 2.43 15.42
CA GLU A 281 -4.39 0.98 15.21
C GLU A 281 -2.95 0.60 14.81
N LYS A 282 -2.52 -0.60 15.22
CA LYS A 282 -1.21 -1.17 14.85
C LYS A 282 -1.41 -2.50 14.16
N MET A 283 -1.01 -2.58 12.88
CA MET A 283 -1.19 -3.77 12.04
C MET A 283 0.12 -4.56 11.96
N LEU A 284 0.03 -5.89 12.04
CA LEU A 284 1.19 -6.78 11.92
C LEU A 284 1.91 -6.60 10.57
N TYR A 285 1.15 -6.50 9.47
CA TYR A 285 1.72 -6.38 8.13
C TYR A 285 2.46 -5.06 7.88
N ASP A 286 2.05 -3.96 8.51
CA ASP A 286 2.79 -2.70 8.44
C ASP A 286 4.12 -2.81 9.18
N ASN A 287 4.09 -3.34 10.40
CA ASN A 287 5.28 -3.51 11.23
C ASN A 287 6.28 -4.50 10.60
N GLY A 288 5.80 -5.62 10.03
CA GLY A 288 6.65 -6.59 9.36
C GLY A 288 7.39 -6.01 8.16
N GLN A 289 6.69 -5.27 7.29
CA GLN A 289 7.29 -4.60 6.14
C GLN A 289 8.26 -3.48 6.57
N LEU A 290 7.88 -2.66 7.57
CA LEU A 290 8.71 -1.57 8.05
C LEU A 290 9.99 -2.06 8.72
N VAL A 291 9.95 -3.18 9.44
CA VAL A 291 11.18 -3.82 9.98
C VAL A 291 12.16 -4.15 8.86
N SER A 292 11.73 -4.81 7.77
CA SER A 292 12.58 -5.07 6.61
C SER A 292 13.12 -3.78 5.98
N THR A 293 12.26 -2.76 5.83
CA THR A 293 12.64 -1.46 5.24
C THR A 293 13.69 -0.73 6.08
N TYR A 294 13.50 -0.63 7.40
CA TYR A 294 14.47 0.01 8.30
C TYR A 294 15.76 -0.79 8.44
N ALA A 295 15.69 -2.13 8.47
CA ALA A 295 16.88 -2.98 8.46
C ALA A 295 17.72 -2.75 7.20
N ARG A 296 17.09 -2.70 6.02
CA ARG A 296 17.76 -2.39 4.75
C ARG A 296 18.36 -0.98 4.75
N ALA A 297 17.63 0.01 5.26
CA ALA A 297 18.14 1.37 5.39
C ALA A 297 19.37 1.42 6.31
N TYR A 298 19.38 0.65 7.40
CA TYR A 298 20.56 0.48 8.26
C TYR A 298 21.73 -0.17 7.50
N GLU A 299 21.50 -1.25 6.75
CA GLU A 299 22.51 -1.92 5.91
C GLU A 299 23.17 -0.95 4.92
N LEU A 300 22.39 -0.06 4.31
CA LEU A 300 22.87 0.90 3.30
C LEU A 300 23.55 2.13 3.89
N THR A 301 23.17 2.56 5.09
CA THR A 301 23.59 3.87 5.64
C THR A 301 24.50 3.76 6.85
N GLY A 302 24.42 2.66 7.60
CA GLY A 302 25.04 2.52 8.91
C GLY A 302 24.47 3.45 9.99
N GLU A 303 23.29 4.06 9.77
CA GLU A 303 22.66 5.01 10.73
C GLU A 303 22.09 4.23 11.92
N PRO A 304 22.65 4.39 13.15
CA PRO A 304 22.25 3.59 14.31
C PRO A 304 20.77 3.73 14.68
N THR A 305 20.17 4.89 14.41
CA THR A 305 18.75 5.14 14.67
C THR A 305 17.85 4.13 13.99
N TYR A 306 18.19 3.70 12.76
CA TYR A 306 17.39 2.70 12.07
C TYR A 306 17.49 1.31 12.71
N ALA A 307 18.65 0.97 13.29
CA ALA A 307 18.79 -0.27 14.05
C ALA A 307 17.91 -0.23 15.32
N THR A 308 17.93 0.89 16.06
CA THR A 308 17.05 1.09 17.23
C THR A 308 15.57 0.91 16.87
N VAL A 309 15.10 1.51 15.77
CA VAL A 309 13.70 1.35 15.31
C VAL A 309 13.35 -0.10 15.04
N VAL A 310 14.27 -0.87 14.41
CA VAL A 310 14.09 -2.31 14.17
C VAL A 310 13.96 -3.07 15.50
N GLU A 311 14.89 -2.84 16.43
CA GLU A 311 14.92 -3.49 17.75
C GLU A 311 13.63 -3.25 18.53
N GLU A 312 13.24 -1.99 18.70
CA GLU A 312 12.04 -1.60 19.44
C GLU A 312 10.75 -2.09 18.78
N THR A 313 10.68 -2.11 17.42
CA THR A 313 9.52 -2.65 16.70
C THR A 313 9.39 -4.16 16.89
N LEU A 314 10.51 -4.91 16.83
CA LEU A 314 10.49 -6.35 17.10
C LEU A 314 10.18 -6.68 18.57
N GLU A 315 10.63 -5.85 19.51
CA GLU A 315 10.28 -5.96 20.93
C GLU A 315 8.78 -5.73 21.14
N TYR A 316 8.20 -4.71 20.49
CA TYR A 316 6.75 -4.48 20.49
C TYR A 316 5.99 -5.71 19.97
N VAL A 317 6.35 -6.22 18.79
CA VAL A 317 5.67 -7.39 18.20
C VAL A 317 5.80 -8.62 19.11
N ASN A 318 6.97 -8.81 19.72
CA ASN A 318 7.20 -9.92 20.63
C ASN A 318 6.38 -9.80 21.94
N ARG A 319 6.20 -8.58 22.45
CA ARG A 319 5.46 -8.31 23.69
C ARG A 319 3.95 -8.36 23.50
N GLU A 320 3.44 -7.74 22.41
CA GLU A 320 2.02 -7.46 22.23
C GLU A 320 1.32 -8.37 21.21
N LEU A 321 2.03 -8.82 20.19
CA LEU A 321 1.42 -9.57 19.08
C LEU A 321 1.91 -11.02 18.97
N SER A 322 2.69 -11.55 19.93
CA SER A 322 3.11 -12.95 19.89
C SER A 322 2.02 -13.87 20.42
N ALA A 323 1.61 -14.83 19.59
CA ALA A 323 0.71 -15.89 20.01
C ALA A 323 1.47 -17.00 20.74
N SER A 324 0.84 -17.60 21.75
CA SER A 324 1.41 -18.71 22.52
C SER A 324 1.69 -19.96 21.68
N GLU A 325 0.98 -20.11 20.57
CA GLU A 325 1.14 -21.20 19.60
C GLU A 325 2.36 -21.05 18.70
N GLY A 326 2.98 -19.87 18.64
CA GLY A 326 4.18 -19.60 17.89
C GLY A 326 4.04 -18.58 16.73
N GLY A 327 2.82 -18.29 16.28
CA GLY A 327 2.53 -17.26 15.28
C GLY A 327 2.51 -15.84 15.86
N PHE A 328 1.98 -14.90 15.08
CA PHE A 328 1.73 -13.52 15.50
C PHE A 328 0.27 -13.16 15.26
N TYR A 329 -0.33 -12.47 16.23
CA TYR A 329 -1.66 -11.87 16.13
C TYR A 329 -1.71 -10.76 15.08
N SER A 330 -2.91 -10.44 14.59
CA SER A 330 -3.05 -9.60 13.41
C SER A 330 -2.96 -8.09 13.69
N ALA A 331 -3.53 -7.59 14.77
CA ALA A 331 -3.60 -6.15 15.01
C ALA A 331 -3.94 -5.78 16.45
N GLN A 332 -3.69 -4.51 16.81
CA GLN A 332 -4.27 -3.84 17.98
C GLN A 332 -5.19 -2.71 17.53
N ASP A 333 -6.30 -2.55 18.25
CA ASP A 333 -7.34 -1.56 17.95
C ASP A 333 -6.83 -0.13 18.10
N ALA A 334 -7.47 0.80 17.38
CA ALA A 334 -7.21 2.23 17.50
C ALA A 334 -7.84 2.82 18.77
N GLU A 335 -8.92 2.21 19.28
CA GLU A 335 -9.68 2.75 20.43
C GLU A 335 -9.50 1.91 21.68
N THR A 336 -9.60 2.60 22.82
CA THR A 336 -9.74 2.04 24.16
C THR A 336 -10.86 2.81 24.84
N ASN A 337 -11.83 2.13 25.48
CA ASN A 337 -12.98 2.78 26.15
C ASN A 337 -13.76 3.75 25.21
N HIS A 338 -13.85 3.42 23.93
CA HIS A 338 -14.48 4.24 22.88
C HIS A 338 -13.75 5.56 22.55
N LEU A 339 -12.54 5.77 23.04
CA LEU A 339 -11.69 6.92 22.76
C LEU A 339 -10.49 6.50 21.91
N GLU A 340 -10.31 7.14 20.77
CA GLU A 340 -9.18 6.85 19.87
C GLU A 340 -7.86 7.26 20.51
N GLY A 341 -6.92 6.31 20.64
CA GLY A 341 -5.58 6.54 21.15
C GLY A 341 -5.46 6.72 22.66
N GLU A 342 -6.50 6.49 23.46
CA GLU A 342 -6.50 6.75 24.92
C GLU A 342 -5.28 6.14 25.63
N THR A 343 -4.94 4.91 25.31
CA THR A 343 -3.78 4.21 25.89
C THR A 343 -2.45 4.92 25.59
N TYR A 344 -2.29 5.48 24.41
CA TYR A 344 -1.04 6.05 23.90
C TYR A 344 -0.85 7.54 24.22
N LEU A 345 -1.94 8.24 24.58
CA LEU A 345 -1.93 9.67 24.79
C LEU A 345 -1.45 10.04 26.21
N TRP A 346 -0.75 11.16 26.33
CA TRP A 346 -0.15 11.60 27.57
C TRP A 346 -0.52 13.03 27.95
N ARG A 347 -0.67 13.25 29.27
CA ARG A 347 -0.68 14.59 29.89
C ARG A 347 0.65 14.82 30.60
N GLU A 348 1.10 16.07 30.65
CA GLU A 348 2.37 16.43 31.35
C GLU A 348 2.41 15.88 32.78
N LEU A 349 1.29 15.97 33.52
CA LEU A 349 1.20 15.46 34.89
C LEU A 349 1.47 13.95 34.97
N GLN A 350 0.93 13.17 34.07
CA GLN A 350 1.14 11.71 34.04
C GLN A 350 2.61 11.35 33.81
N ILE A 351 3.31 12.09 32.93
CA ILE A 351 4.75 11.90 32.70
C ILE A 351 5.55 12.22 33.96
N ARG A 352 5.20 13.30 34.66
CA ARG A 352 5.86 13.68 35.92
C ARG A 352 5.67 12.62 36.99
N GLU A 353 4.44 12.16 37.21
CA GLU A 353 4.10 11.11 38.16
C GLU A 353 4.84 9.81 37.83
N ALA A 354 4.83 9.36 36.59
CA ALA A 354 5.53 8.15 36.13
C ALA A 354 7.04 8.20 36.42
N LEU A 355 7.68 9.34 36.16
CA LEU A 355 9.13 9.51 36.43
C LEU A 355 9.43 9.67 37.92
N GLU A 356 8.52 10.27 38.70
CA GLU A 356 8.66 10.35 40.15
C GLU A 356 8.54 8.95 40.79
N GLU A 357 7.59 8.12 40.36
CA GLU A 357 7.44 6.74 40.82
C GLU A 357 8.63 5.84 40.47
N ALA A 358 9.33 6.15 39.37
CA ALA A 358 10.53 5.46 38.94
C ALA A 358 11.84 6.01 39.58
N ASP A 359 11.75 6.91 40.59
CA ASP A 359 12.90 7.65 41.17
C ASP A 359 13.71 8.47 40.13
N MET A 360 13.06 8.92 39.06
CA MET A 360 13.65 9.64 37.92
C MET A 360 13.16 11.10 37.82
N ALA A 361 12.75 11.73 38.93
CA ALA A 361 12.23 13.10 38.95
C ALA A 361 13.17 14.15 38.31
N ASN A 362 14.49 13.91 38.34
CA ASN A 362 15.49 14.73 37.68
C ASN A 362 15.43 14.67 36.14
N GLU A 363 14.80 13.67 35.56
CA GLU A 363 14.67 13.48 34.11
C GLU A 363 13.41 14.12 33.52
N VAL A 364 12.49 14.62 34.35
CA VAL A 364 11.22 15.23 33.89
C VAL A 364 11.44 16.31 32.83
N SER A 365 12.35 17.28 33.08
CA SER A 365 12.61 18.37 32.13
C SER A 365 13.18 17.85 30.78
N PHE A 366 14.03 16.83 30.86
CA PHE A 366 14.57 16.16 29.68
C PHE A 366 13.45 15.50 28.88
N THR A 367 12.60 14.71 29.53
CA THR A 367 11.51 13.94 28.91
C THR A 367 10.47 14.85 28.24
N LEU A 368 10.03 15.90 28.94
CA LEU A 368 9.07 16.85 28.37
C LEU A 368 9.61 17.56 27.12
N SER A 369 10.91 17.92 27.14
CA SER A 369 11.58 18.55 25.99
C SER A 369 11.89 17.54 24.87
N LEU A 370 12.19 16.29 25.21
CA LEU A 370 12.43 15.20 24.25
C LEU A 370 11.18 14.96 23.40
N TYR A 371 10.04 14.79 24.04
CA TYR A 371 8.77 14.41 23.44
C TYR A 371 7.82 15.58 23.12
N GLY A 372 8.32 16.82 23.17
CA GLY A 372 7.57 18.01 22.73
C GLY A 372 6.41 18.41 23.63
N VAL A 373 6.32 17.85 24.85
CA VAL A 373 5.22 18.13 25.79
C VAL A 373 5.34 19.52 26.43
N ASP A 374 6.56 20.05 26.59
CA ASP A 374 6.82 21.40 27.07
C ASP A 374 6.33 22.52 26.13
N GLY A 375 5.99 22.17 24.89
CA GLY A 375 5.33 23.04 23.91
C GLY A 375 3.81 23.22 24.10
N GLY A 376 3.22 22.51 25.06
CA GLY A 376 1.78 22.44 25.29
C GLY A 376 1.14 21.25 24.60
N THR A 377 -0.20 21.11 24.74
CA THR A 377 -0.95 20.00 24.17
C THR A 377 -1.00 20.08 22.63
N ASN A 378 -0.92 18.95 21.96
CA ASN A 378 -0.88 18.84 20.49
C ASN A 378 -2.00 17.98 19.90
N PHE A 379 -2.84 17.38 20.73
CA PHE A 379 -3.95 16.53 20.31
C PHE A 379 -5.27 16.91 21.02
N GLN A 380 -6.33 17.00 20.27
CA GLN A 380 -7.70 17.08 20.72
C GLN A 380 -8.54 16.13 19.87
N ASP A 381 -9.22 15.19 20.51
CA ASP A 381 -10.10 14.27 19.79
C ASP A 381 -11.21 15.07 19.06
N PRO A 382 -11.31 14.94 17.74
CA PRO A 382 -12.31 15.67 16.96
C PRO A 382 -13.75 15.20 17.22
N HIS A 383 -13.91 13.97 17.75
CA HIS A 383 -15.19 13.32 18.02
C HIS A 383 -15.64 13.53 19.48
N HIS A 384 -14.69 13.68 20.41
CA HIS A 384 -14.90 13.87 21.86
C HIS A 384 -14.31 15.20 22.32
N LYS A 385 -14.89 16.32 21.86
CA LYS A 385 -14.40 17.68 22.16
C LYS A 385 -14.57 18.09 23.62
N GLU A 386 -15.36 17.35 24.39
CA GLU A 386 -15.53 17.48 25.83
C GLU A 386 -14.34 16.94 26.61
N GLU A 387 -13.54 16.02 26.04
CA GLU A 387 -12.34 15.53 26.67
C GLU A 387 -11.23 16.60 26.69
N ALA A 388 -10.42 16.57 27.73
CA ALA A 388 -9.32 17.52 27.87
C ALA A 388 -8.22 17.23 26.83
N PRO A 389 -7.59 18.26 26.22
CA PRO A 389 -6.49 18.07 25.28
C PRO A 389 -5.32 17.30 25.91
N THR A 390 -4.65 16.51 25.08
CA THR A 390 -3.54 15.61 25.45
C THR A 390 -2.35 15.78 24.51
N ASN A 391 -1.38 14.89 24.60
CA ASN A 391 -0.23 14.88 23.72
C ASN A 391 -0.05 13.50 23.08
N VAL A 392 0.13 13.50 21.77
CA VAL A 392 0.87 12.47 21.06
C VAL A 392 2.35 12.76 21.26
N LEU A 393 3.10 11.78 21.69
CA LEU A 393 4.55 11.92 21.88
C LEU A 393 5.26 11.83 20.51
N PHE A 394 6.26 12.70 20.32
CA PHE A 394 7.09 12.72 19.12
C PHE A 394 8.48 13.25 19.45
N LEU A 395 9.51 12.85 18.73
CA LEU A 395 10.84 13.39 18.94
C LEU A 395 10.94 14.81 18.36
N THR A 396 11.35 15.77 19.20
CA THR A 396 11.49 17.18 18.78
C THR A 396 12.61 17.42 17.78
N ASN A 397 13.55 16.48 17.66
CA ASN A 397 14.61 16.49 16.65
C ASN A 397 15.20 15.08 16.48
N HIS A 398 16.04 14.91 15.45
CA HIS A 398 16.74 13.65 15.21
C HIS A 398 17.64 13.28 16.42
N PRO A 399 17.71 11.99 16.83
CA PRO A 399 18.46 11.54 18.02
C PRO A 399 19.91 12.03 18.08
N ASN A 400 20.62 12.04 16.96
CA ASN A 400 22.01 12.57 16.90
C ASN A 400 22.10 14.06 17.25
N VAL A 401 21.09 14.85 16.87
CA VAL A 401 21.02 16.29 17.20
C VAL A 401 20.68 16.47 18.68
N LEU A 402 19.74 15.66 19.20
CA LEU A 402 19.36 15.67 20.61
C LEU A 402 20.53 15.23 21.51
N ALA A 403 21.24 14.15 21.17
CA ALA A 403 22.44 13.72 21.86
C ALA A 403 23.47 14.85 21.96
N SER A 404 23.72 15.53 20.83
CA SER A 404 24.64 16.69 20.80
C SER A 404 24.15 17.86 21.67
N LYS A 405 22.83 18.16 21.66
CA LYS A 405 22.21 19.20 22.52
C LYS A 405 22.43 18.92 23.99
N TYR A 406 22.36 17.67 24.41
CA TYR A 406 22.56 17.23 25.79
C TYR A 406 24.01 16.87 26.11
N LYS A 407 24.93 16.99 25.16
CA LYS A 407 26.38 16.69 25.28
C LYS A 407 26.65 15.23 25.66
N LEU A 408 25.86 14.32 25.11
CA LEU A 408 25.98 12.88 25.26
C LEU A 408 26.49 12.28 23.95
N SER A 409 27.18 11.14 24.02
CA SER A 409 27.36 10.28 22.89
C SER A 409 26.00 9.60 22.50
N TYR A 410 25.87 9.12 21.28
CA TYR A 410 24.62 8.45 20.88
C TYR A 410 24.24 7.28 21.81
N PRO A 411 25.15 6.35 22.18
CA PRO A 411 24.82 5.28 23.11
C PRO A 411 24.37 5.76 24.49
N GLU A 412 25.02 6.82 25.05
CA GLU A 412 24.62 7.39 26.33
C GLU A 412 23.23 8.06 26.24
N PHE A 413 22.94 8.72 25.11
CA PHE A 413 21.64 9.32 24.86
C PHE A 413 20.57 8.23 24.76
N GLN A 414 20.80 7.18 23.96
CA GLN A 414 19.87 6.08 23.80
C GLN A 414 19.59 5.38 25.14
N ALA A 415 20.61 5.02 25.89
CA ALA A 415 20.44 4.41 27.21
C ALA A 415 19.60 5.28 28.18
N LYS A 416 19.69 6.61 28.03
CA LYS A 416 18.87 7.53 28.80
C LYS A 416 17.43 7.56 28.33
N VAL A 417 17.20 7.52 27.03
CA VAL A 417 15.86 7.41 26.41
C VAL A 417 15.22 6.09 26.83
N ASP A 418 15.92 4.96 26.68
CA ASP A 418 15.43 3.63 27.05
C ASP A 418 14.98 3.56 28.53
N ALA A 419 15.73 4.23 29.43
CA ALA A 419 15.37 4.26 30.85
C ALA A 419 14.08 5.06 31.09
N VAL A 420 13.88 6.18 30.37
CA VAL A 420 12.66 7.00 30.43
C VAL A 420 11.48 6.21 29.86
N ASP A 421 11.65 5.62 28.68
CA ASP A 421 10.58 4.89 28.01
C ASP A 421 10.13 3.68 28.81
N LYS A 422 11.07 2.98 29.44
CA LYS A 422 10.74 1.89 30.34
C LYS A 422 9.91 2.36 31.55
N ALA A 423 10.20 3.54 32.11
CA ALA A 423 9.41 4.09 33.21
C ALA A 423 8.00 4.46 32.75
N LEU A 424 7.89 5.11 31.58
CA LEU A 424 6.61 5.48 30.99
C LEU A 424 5.80 4.22 30.58
N LEU A 425 6.44 3.23 29.97
CA LEU A 425 5.80 1.98 29.58
C LEU A 425 5.23 1.24 30.80
N THR A 426 5.98 1.16 31.90
CA THR A 426 5.52 0.53 33.14
C THR A 426 4.21 1.14 33.64
N VAL A 427 4.05 2.46 33.57
CA VAL A 427 2.81 3.14 33.94
C VAL A 427 1.73 2.96 32.87
N ARG A 428 2.08 3.01 31.60
CA ARG A 428 1.12 2.79 30.49
C ARG A 428 0.51 1.39 30.54
N ASP A 429 1.28 0.38 30.90
CA ASP A 429 0.83 -1.01 31.01
C ASP A 429 -0.22 -1.20 32.13
N THR A 430 -0.36 -0.23 33.03
CA THR A 430 -1.45 -0.25 34.05
C THR A 430 -2.76 0.36 33.55
N ARG A 431 -2.77 1.00 32.38
CA ARG A 431 -3.98 1.55 31.76
C ARG A 431 -4.78 0.43 31.09
N ASP A 432 -6.02 0.71 30.79
CA ASP A 432 -6.79 -0.14 29.86
C ASP A 432 -6.05 -0.21 28.53
N GLN A 433 -5.91 -1.42 27.98
CA GLN A 433 -5.19 -1.66 26.74
C GLN A 433 -6.17 -1.77 25.56
N PRO A 434 -5.74 -1.39 24.34
CA PRO A 434 -6.55 -1.60 23.14
C PRO A 434 -6.77 -3.10 22.92
N THR A 435 -7.93 -3.45 22.40
CA THR A 435 -8.25 -4.84 22.07
C THR A 435 -7.29 -5.38 21.02
N THR A 436 -6.76 -6.58 21.25
CA THR A 436 -5.95 -7.29 20.26
C THR A 436 -6.84 -8.17 19.41
N ASP A 437 -6.76 -8.04 18.09
CA ASP A 437 -7.32 -9.01 17.17
C ASP A 437 -6.41 -10.24 17.14
N ASP A 438 -6.79 -11.26 17.87
CA ASP A 438 -6.02 -12.48 18.14
C ASP A 438 -6.08 -13.52 17.01
N LYS A 439 -6.57 -13.15 15.82
CA LYS A 439 -6.42 -13.97 14.62
C LYS A 439 -4.95 -14.04 14.19
N ILE A 440 -4.51 -15.22 13.77
CA ILE A 440 -3.24 -15.41 13.07
C ILE A 440 -3.55 -15.49 11.57
N ILE A 441 -3.07 -14.54 10.78
CA ILE A 441 -3.30 -14.48 9.34
C ILE A 441 -2.03 -14.90 8.61
N THR A 442 -2.11 -15.93 7.77
CA THR A 442 -0.93 -16.53 7.09
C THR A 442 -0.14 -15.49 6.31
N ALA A 443 -0.78 -14.65 5.49
CA ALA A 443 -0.10 -13.64 4.70
C ALA A 443 0.66 -12.61 5.57
N TRP A 444 0.05 -12.14 6.66
CA TRP A 444 0.66 -11.14 7.53
C TRP A 444 1.82 -11.71 8.33
N ASN A 445 1.67 -12.96 8.76
CA ASN A 445 2.75 -13.72 9.39
C ASN A 445 3.91 -13.93 8.42
N GLY A 446 3.65 -14.23 7.14
CA GLY A 446 4.69 -14.35 6.12
C GLY A 446 5.55 -13.09 6.00
N MET A 447 4.90 -11.90 6.02
CA MET A 447 5.61 -10.61 6.00
C MET A 447 6.40 -10.35 7.29
N MET A 448 5.85 -10.70 8.46
CA MET A 448 6.54 -10.53 9.74
C MET A 448 7.71 -11.50 9.88
N ILE A 449 7.55 -12.75 9.41
CA ILE A 449 8.64 -13.74 9.32
C ILE A 449 9.79 -13.19 8.48
N ALA A 450 9.49 -12.58 7.32
CA ALA A 450 10.50 -11.92 6.49
C ALA A 450 11.20 -10.78 7.24
N GLY A 451 10.41 -9.94 7.95
CA GLY A 451 10.95 -8.86 8.79
C GLY A 451 11.95 -9.35 9.83
N TYR A 452 11.59 -10.36 10.61
CA TYR A 452 12.49 -10.99 11.59
C TYR A 452 13.73 -11.60 10.94
N ALA A 453 13.58 -12.30 9.81
CA ALA A 453 14.69 -12.96 9.12
C ALA A 453 15.66 -11.94 8.51
N ASP A 454 15.16 -10.90 7.84
CA ASP A 454 15.99 -9.83 7.25
C ASP A 454 16.73 -9.05 8.34
N ALA A 455 16.03 -8.65 9.41
CA ALA A 455 16.64 -7.97 10.55
C ALA A 455 17.72 -8.85 11.19
N GLY A 456 17.42 -10.14 11.45
CA GLY A 456 18.37 -11.09 12.01
C GLY A 456 19.63 -11.27 11.18
N ARG A 457 19.48 -11.34 9.85
CA ARG A 457 20.60 -11.41 8.91
C ARG A 457 21.44 -10.15 8.91
N ILE A 458 20.81 -8.99 8.76
CA ILE A 458 21.51 -7.71 8.62
C ILE A 458 22.20 -7.30 9.91
N MET A 459 21.54 -7.47 11.05
CA MET A 459 22.05 -7.07 12.36
C MET A 459 22.79 -8.21 13.09
N GLN A 460 22.96 -9.37 12.41
CA GLN A 460 23.66 -10.54 12.93
C GLN A 460 23.07 -11.06 14.25
N ASN A 461 21.74 -11.04 14.37
CA ASN A 461 21.01 -11.53 15.54
C ASN A 461 20.30 -12.86 15.24
N ASN A 462 20.93 -13.97 15.61
CA ASN A 462 20.38 -15.31 15.35
C ASN A 462 19.04 -15.57 16.07
N SER A 463 18.78 -14.95 17.22
CA SER A 463 17.53 -15.19 17.95
C SER A 463 16.32 -14.69 17.19
N TRP A 464 16.45 -13.64 16.38
CA TRP A 464 15.39 -13.16 15.51
C TRP A 464 15.13 -14.13 14.35
N VAL A 465 16.19 -14.72 13.78
CA VAL A 465 16.03 -15.76 12.76
C VAL A 465 15.36 -17.02 13.34
N GLU A 466 15.69 -17.39 14.58
CA GLU A 466 15.03 -18.49 15.31
C GLU A 466 13.55 -18.19 15.55
N ARG A 467 13.20 -16.96 15.94
CA ARG A 467 11.80 -16.53 16.12
C ARG A 467 11.02 -16.58 14.80
N ALA A 468 11.64 -16.16 13.69
CA ALA A 468 11.05 -16.31 12.35
C ALA A 468 10.78 -17.79 12.01
N MET A 469 11.74 -18.68 12.31
CA MET A 469 11.59 -20.12 12.09
C MET A 469 10.48 -20.73 12.96
N GLU A 470 10.34 -20.29 14.20
CA GLU A 470 9.26 -20.73 15.08
C GLU A 470 7.87 -20.41 14.49
N ALA A 471 7.68 -19.17 14.06
CA ALA A 471 6.43 -18.73 13.43
C ALA A 471 6.16 -19.47 12.10
N ALA A 472 7.18 -19.66 11.27
CA ALA A 472 7.07 -20.42 10.03
C ALA A 472 6.69 -21.89 10.30
N ASN A 473 7.31 -22.53 11.27
CA ASN A 473 7.01 -23.92 11.64
C ASN A 473 5.59 -24.08 12.15
N PHE A 474 5.09 -23.15 12.97
CA PHE A 474 3.68 -23.14 13.42
C PHE A 474 2.72 -23.15 12.23
N ILE A 475 2.90 -22.24 11.25
CA ILE A 475 2.03 -22.18 10.09
C ILE A 475 2.12 -23.47 9.26
N LEU A 476 3.30 -23.99 9.06
CA LEU A 476 3.53 -25.23 8.28
C LEU A 476 2.98 -26.49 8.94
N SER A 477 2.84 -26.51 10.30
CA SER A 477 2.29 -27.65 11.03
C SER A 477 0.79 -27.55 11.29
N ASP A 478 0.30 -26.37 11.73
CA ASP A 478 -1.06 -26.20 12.26
C ASP A 478 -2.02 -25.54 11.26
N MET A 479 -1.48 -24.69 10.36
CA MET A 479 -2.29 -23.99 9.35
C MET A 479 -2.18 -24.62 7.95
N LYS A 480 -1.57 -25.79 7.81
CA LYS A 480 -1.53 -26.57 6.57
C LYS A 480 -2.38 -27.83 6.69
N LEU A 481 -3.37 -27.97 5.79
CA LEU A 481 -4.26 -29.10 5.73
C LEU A 481 -3.54 -30.36 5.17
N GLU A 482 -4.10 -31.56 5.43
CA GLU A 482 -3.57 -32.84 4.93
C GLU A 482 -3.41 -32.89 3.41
N ASN A 483 -4.25 -32.18 2.65
CA ASN A 483 -4.18 -32.07 1.19
C ASN A 483 -3.11 -31.07 0.70
N GLY A 484 -2.33 -30.49 1.61
CA GLY A 484 -1.26 -29.53 1.34
C GLY A 484 -1.73 -28.08 1.13
N LYS A 485 -3.04 -27.80 1.22
CA LYS A 485 -3.55 -26.43 1.19
C LYS A 485 -3.28 -25.72 2.50
N LEU A 486 -3.08 -24.40 2.42
CA LEU A 486 -2.97 -23.54 3.59
C LEU A 486 -4.35 -23.03 4.04
N LEU A 487 -4.45 -22.73 5.33
CA LEU A 487 -5.51 -21.90 5.88
C LEU A 487 -5.07 -20.43 5.86
N ARG A 488 -6.05 -19.54 5.66
CA ARG A 488 -5.80 -18.11 5.78
C ARG A 488 -5.71 -17.66 7.21
N THR A 489 -6.64 -18.11 8.05
CA THR A 489 -6.75 -17.66 9.43
C THR A 489 -6.75 -18.83 10.42
N TRP A 490 -6.25 -18.54 11.62
CA TRP A 490 -6.26 -19.44 12.79
C TRP A 490 -6.57 -18.65 14.03
N ARG A 491 -7.43 -19.21 14.89
CA ARG A 491 -7.76 -18.62 16.18
C ARG A 491 -8.20 -19.69 17.18
N GLU A 492 -7.71 -19.63 18.41
CA GLU A 492 -8.10 -20.51 19.52
C GLU A 492 -8.10 -22.01 19.15
N GLY A 493 -7.07 -22.47 18.48
CA GLY A 493 -6.94 -23.88 18.06
C GLY A 493 -7.82 -24.27 16.88
N LYS A 494 -8.43 -23.32 16.16
CA LYS A 494 -9.32 -23.59 15.03
C LYS A 494 -8.86 -22.87 13.78
N GLY A 495 -8.81 -23.61 12.68
CA GLY A 495 -8.62 -23.06 11.36
C GLY A 495 -9.89 -22.37 10.84
N GLY A 496 -9.72 -21.21 10.23
CA GLY A 496 -10.78 -20.45 9.57
C GLY A 496 -10.82 -20.67 8.05
N ALA A 497 -10.86 -19.58 7.27
CA ALA A 497 -10.96 -19.64 5.81
C ALA A 497 -9.78 -20.35 5.14
N GLU A 498 -9.99 -20.97 3.95
CA GLU A 498 -8.92 -21.45 3.10
C GLU A 498 -8.12 -20.26 2.54
N ALA A 499 -6.81 -20.48 2.31
CA ALA A 499 -5.88 -19.47 1.88
C ALA A 499 -6.11 -19.00 0.44
N PHE A 500 -5.78 -17.74 0.19
CA PHE A 500 -5.72 -17.07 -1.11
C PHE A 500 -4.29 -17.06 -1.64
N LEU A 501 -4.09 -16.62 -2.87
CA LEU A 501 -2.74 -16.51 -3.45
C LEU A 501 -1.78 -15.70 -2.58
N ILE A 502 -2.25 -14.60 -1.99
CA ILE A 502 -1.43 -13.74 -1.13
C ILE A 502 -0.87 -14.47 0.09
N ASP A 503 -1.60 -15.45 0.64
CA ASP A 503 -1.16 -16.21 1.80
C ASP A 503 0.00 -17.15 1.44
N TYR A 504 -0.08 -17.80 0.28
CA TYR A 504 1.03 -18.61 -0.25
C TYR A 504 2.24 -17.74 -0.56
N ALA A 505 2.04 -16.69 -1.33
CA ALA A 505 3.12 -15.81 -1.78
C ALA A 505 3.87 -15.19 -0.60
N SER A 506 3.16 -14.60 0.36
CA SER A 506 3.80 -14.00 1.54
C SER A 506 4.52 -15.02 2.42
N LEU A 507 3.96 -16.22 2.59
CA LEU A 507 4.63 -17.26 3.38
C LEU A 507 5.88 -17.76 2.64
N ILE A 508 5.83 -18.01 1.34
CA ILE A 508 7.00 -18.37 0.52
C ILE A 508 8.09 -17.31 0.67
N HIS A 509 7.71 -16.02 0.55
CA HIS A 509 8.62 -14.90 0.76
C HIS A 509 9.32 -14.96 2.13
N GLY A 510 8.57 -15.21 3.21
CA GLY A 510 9.10 -15.38 4.56
C GLY A 510 10.07 -16.57 4.68
N LEU A 511 9.73 -17.73 4.10
CA LEU A 511 10.60 -18.93 4.10
C LEU A 511 11.89 -18.68 3.33
N LEU A 512 11.82 -18.00 2.19
CA LEU A 512 13.01 -17.64 1.38
C LEU A 512 13.87 -16.59 2.10
N ALA A 513 13.28 -15.69 2.90
CA ALA A 513 14.03 -14.78 3.76
C ALA A 513 14.80 -15.54 4.87
N ILE A 514 14.17 -16.53 5.51
CA ILE A 514 14.87 -17.39 6.47
C ILE A 514 16.01 -18.15 5.79
N TYR A 515 15.77 -18.74 4.61
CA TYR A 515 16.82 -19.45 3.87
C TYR A 515 18.00 -18.50 3.54
N ARG A 516 17.73 -17.28 3.13
CA ARG A 516 18.78 -16.27 2.87
C ARG A 516 19.58 -15.94 4.14
N ALA A 517 18.94 -15.98 5.31
CA ALA A 517 19.57 -15.62 6.58
C ALA A 517 20.49 -16.75 7.14
N ASN A 518 20.12 -18.02 6.99
CA ASN A 518 20.80 -19.13 7.68
C ASN A 518 21.03 -20.39 6.83
N GLU A 519 20.72 -20.34 5.54
CA GLU A 519 20.84 -21.45 4.58
C GLU A 519 20.09 -22.74 5.00
N ASN A 520 18.99 -22.60 5.76
CA ASN A 520 18.18 -23.73 6.19
C ASN A 520 17.45 -24.37 5.01
N LYS A 521 17.96 -25.50 4.54
CA LYS A 521 17.46 -26.21 3.35
C LYS A 521 16.00 -26.63 3.48
N LYS A 522 15.53 -26.91 4.69
CA LYS A 522 14.13 -27.28 4.91
C LYS A 522 13.17 -26.11 4.55
N MET A 523 13.55 -24.87 4.89
CA MET A 523 12.76 -23.71 4.53
C MET A 523 12.69 -23.50 3.01
N LEU A 524 13.80 -23.74 2.29
CA LEU A 524 13.78 -23.70 0.82
C LEU A 524 12.91 -24.82 0.23
N GLU A 525 13.02 -26.05 0.73
CA GLU A 525 12.18 -27.19 0.30
C GLU A 525 10.70 -26.92 0.52
N ASP A 526 10.32 -26.39 1.69
CA ASP A 526 8.94 -26.04 2.01
C ASP A 526 8.43 -24.88 1.12
N ALA A 527 9.27 -23.88 0.83
CA ALA A 527 8.94 -22.80 -0.10
C ALA A 527 8.65 -23.33 -1.51
N ILE A 528 9.46 -24.26 -2.01
CA ILE A 528 9.26 -24.94 -3.30
C ILE A 528 7.91 -25.68 -3.31
N VAL A 529 7.64 -26.48 -2.29
CA VAL A 529 6.38 -27.25 -2.18
C VAL A 529 5.16 -26.32 -2.17
N LEU A 530 5.25 -25.20 -1.46
CA LEU A 530 4.16 -24.21 -1.42
C LEU A 530 4.01 -23.46 -2.74
N TYR A 531 5.12 -23.16 -3.44
CA TYR A 531 5.09 -22.54 -4.76
C TYR A 531 4.37 -23.43 -5.78
N GLU A 532 4.72 -24.72 -5.83
CA GLU A 532 4.07 -25.69 -6.72
C GLU A 532 2.57 -25.81 -6.39
N LYS A 533 2.20 -25.80 -5.10
CA LYS A 533 0.80 -25.82 -4.69
C LYS A 533 0.06 -24.54 -5.09
N ALA A 534 0.67 -23.37 -4.92
CA ALA A 534 0.10 -22.10 -5.38
C ALA A 534 -0.12 -22.10 -6.90
N ARG A 535 0.85 -22.61 -7.66
CA ARG A 535 0.75 -22.73 -9.13
C ARG A 535 -0.40 -23.65 -9.55
N GLU A 536 -0.57 -24.78 -8.89
CA GLU A 536 -1.71 -25.70 -9.12
C GLU A 536 -3.07 -25.01 -8.93
N LEU A 537 -3.22 -24.24 -7.85
CA LEU A 537 -4.49 -23.69 -7.41
C LEU A 537 -4.87 -22.37 -8.11
N PHE A 538 -3.92 -21.51 -8.38
CA PHE A 538 -4.17 -20.10 -8.72
C PHE A 538 -3.70 -19.70 -10.11
N TYR A 539 -2.78 -20.45 -10.72
CA TYR A 539 -2.24 -20.11 -12.04
C TYR A 539 -3.07 -20.69 -13.18
N VAL A 540 -3.27 -19.91 -14.23
CA VAL A 540 -3.92 -20.31 -15.48
C VAL A 540 -3.01 -19.99 -16.65
N SER A 541 -2.57 -21.01 -17.40
CA SER A 541 -1.65 -20.84 -18.52
C SER A 541 -2.23 -19.88 -19.56
N GLY A 542 -1.45 -18.90 -19.97
CA GLY A 542 -1.84 -17.85 -20.92
C GLY A 542 -2.67 -16.71 -20.32
N GLU A 543 -3.13 -16.84 -19.06
CA GLU A 543 -3.89 -15.79 -18.37
C GLU A 543 -3.10 -15.21 -17.18
N GLY A 544 -2.27 -16.03 -16.50
CA GLY A 544 -1.49 -15.64 -15.32
C GLY A 544 -2.15 -16.06 -14.00
N TRP A 545 -1.83 -15.33 -12.93
CA TRP A 545 -2.25 -15.60 -11.57
C TRP A 545 -3.59 -14.98 -11.21
N TYR A 546 -4.39 -15.69 -10.41
CA TYR A 546 -5.64 -15.22 -9.82
C TYR A 546 -5.56 -15.27 -8.30
N ASP A 547 -6.27 -14.39 -7.60
CA ASP A 547 -6.25 -14.34 -6.14
C ASP A 547 -6.94 -15.54 -5.49
N THR A 548 -7.94 -16.12 -6.19
CA THR A 548 -8.79 -17.20 -5.70
C THR A 548 -8.58 -18.51 -6.46
N GLU A 549 -8.82 -19.65 -5.81
CA GLU A 549 -8.73 -20.99 -6.40
C GLU A 549 -9.65 -21.16 -7.59
N LYS A 550 -9.22 -21.91 -8.59
CA LYS A 550 -10.01 -22.24 -9.77
C LYS A 550 -11.23 -23.09 -9.40
N GLY A 551 -12.39 -22.68 -9.88
CA GLY A 551 -13.66 -23.42 -9.70
C GLY A 551 -14.33 -23.23 -8.34
N LYS A 552 -13.74 -22.47 -7.43
CA LYS A 552 -14.38 -21.98 -6.23
C LYS A 552 -14.77 -20.53 -6.44
N SER A 553 -16.07 -20.30 -6.62
CA SER A 553 -16.57 -18.92 -6.70
C SER A 553 -18.04 -18.89 -6.31
N ASP A 554 -18.29 -18.31 -5.16
CA ASP A 554 -19.55 -17.78 -4.70
C ASP A 554 -19.72 -16.29 -5.14
N LEU A 555 -18.91 -15.85 -6.12
CA LEU A 555 -18.82 -14.48 -6.61
C LEU A 555 -18.98 -14.43 -8.13
N PHE A 556 -19.49 -13.33 -8.65
CA PHE A 556 -19.75 -13.16 -10.09
C PHE A 556 -18.49 -12.85 -10.93
N VAL A 557 -17.34 -12.65 -10.29
CA VAL A 557 -16.04 -12.42 -10.93
C VAL A 557 -14.91 -13.06 -10.13
N ARG A 558 -13.90 -13.60 -10.80
CA ARG A 558 -12.67 -14.07 -10.19
C ARG A 558 -11.64 -12.95 -10.25
N THR A 559 -11.08 -12.56 -9.10
CA THR A 559 -10.22 -11.39 -8.97
C THR A 559 -8.77 -11.65 -9.38
N ARG A 560 -8.14 -10.59 -9.86
CA ARG A 560 -6.71 -10.45 -10.10
C ARG A 560 -6.30 -9.09 -9.56
N ALA A 561 -5.87 -9.03 -8.31
CA ALA A 561 -5.34 -7.79 -7.73
C ALA A 561 -3.94 -7.55 -8.26
N LEU A 562 -3.79 -6.60 -9.19
CA LEU A 562 -2.52 -6.28 -9.84
C LEU A 562 -1.80 -5.09 -9.20
N SER A 563 -2.46 -4.33 -8.34
CA SER A 563 -1.90 -3.10 -7.76
C SER A 563 -1.39 -3.32 -6.36
N ASP A 564 -0.15 -2.93 -6.12
CA ASP A 564 0.39 -2.80 -4.77
C ASP A 564 -0.42 -1.78 -3.98
N GLY A 565 -0.75 -2.10 -2.72
CA GLY A 565 -1.56 -1.30 -1.82
C GLY A 565 -0.85 -1.03 -0.49
N ALA A 566 -1.53 -1.29 0.65
CA ALA A 566 -0.89 -1.31 1.96
C ALA A 566 0.06 -2.50 2.11
N ILE A 567 -0.24 -3.57 1.38
CA ILE A 567 0.63 -4.73 1.16
C ILE A 567 0.84 -4.89 -0.34
N PRO A 568 1.94 -5.52 -0.76
CA PRO A 568 2.16 -5.86 -2.17
C PRO A 568 1.05 -6.73 -2.75
N ALA A 569 0.78 -6.59 -4.05
CA ALA A 569 -0.09 -7.50 -4.76
C ALA A 569 0.45 -8.94 -4.71
N ALA A 570 -0.45 -9.93 -4.69
CA ALA A 570 -0.05 -11.34 -4.63
C ALA A 570 0.86 -11.74 -5.81
N THR A 571 0.56 -11.24 -7.01
CA THR A 571 1.39 -11.45 -8.20
C THR A 571 2.75 -10.79 -8.10
N SER A 572 2.85 -9.61 -7.47
CA SER A 572 4.14 -8.94 -7.21
C SER A 572 5.03 -9.76 -6.27
N PHE A 573 4.45 -10.37 -5.21
CA PHE A 573 5.17 -11.29 -4.34
C PHE A 573 5.60 -12.57 -5.08
N ILE A 574 4.67 -13.22 -5.81
CA ILE A 574 4.98 -14.44 -6.59
C ILE A 574 6.12 -14.21 -7.58
N LEU A 575 6.14 -13.07 -8.28
CA LEU A 575 7.26 -12.73 -9.15
C LEU A 575 8.58 -12.64 -8.37
N GLY A 576 8.56 -12.03 -7.19
CA GLY A 576 9.72 -11.98 -6.30
C GLY A 576 10.18 -13.37 -5.84
N ASP A 577 9.23 -14.25 -5.53
CA ASP A 577 9.51 -15.63 -5.12
C ASP A 577 10.11 -16.44 -6.26
N GLN A 578 9.59 -16.30 -7.48
CA GLN A 578 10.15 -16.92 -8.69
C GLN A 578 11.61 -16.49 -8.92
N VAL A 579 11.89 -15.20 -8.80
CA VAL A 579 13.25 -14.65 -8.93
C VAL A 579 14.18 -15.19 -7.83
N ASN A 580 13.72 -15.24 -6.57
CA ASN A 580 14.50 -15.78 -5.47
C ASN A 580 14.72 -17.30 -5.61
N LEU A 581 13.69 -18.05 -6.03
CA LEU A 581 13.82 -19.49 -6.29
C LEU A 581 14.82 -19.78 -7.42
N LEU A 582 14.78 -18.99 -8.50
CA LEU A 582 15.78 -19.05 -9.57
C LEU A 582 17.19 -18.84 -9.03
N GLU A 583 17.41 -17.80 -8.21
CA GLU A 583 18.73 -17.49 -7.64
C GLU A 583 19.24 -18.58 -6.68
N PHE A 584 18.35 -19.16 -5.86
CA PHE A 584 18.74 -20.14 -4.85
C PHE A 584 18.91 -21.57 -5.40
N THR A 585 18.16 -21.91 -6.45
CA THR A 585 18.19 -23.27 -7.02
C THR A 585 18.98 -23.37 -8.31
N GLY A 586 19.08 -22.30 -9.08
CA GLY A 586 19.61 -22.30 -10.44
C GLY A 586 18.70 -22.98 -11.46
N ASP A 587 17.46 -23.30 -11.11
CA ASP A 587 16.49 -23.97 -11.99
C ASP A 587 15.79 -22.95 -12.90
N ASN A 588 16.03 -23.07 -14.21
CA ASN A 588 15.47 -22.18 -15.22
C ASN A 588 13.94 -22.27 -15.35
N THR A 589 13.29 -23.27 -14.79
CA THR A 589 11.83 -23.35 -14.76
C THR A 589 11.24 -22.10 -14.09
N TYR A 590 11.88 -21.62 -13.02
CA TYR A 590 11.46 -20.39 -12.34
C TYR A 590 11.69 -19.12 -13.17
N LEU A 591 12.69 -19.10 -14.07
CA LEU A 591 12.86 -18.01 -15.03
C LEU A 591 11.72 -18.01 -16.05
N GLU A 592 11.33 -19.16 -16.56
CA GLU A 592 10.22 -19.28 -17.51
C GLU A 592 8.92 -18.83 -16.85
N ASP A 593 8.63 -19.29 -15.65
CA ASP A 593 7.46 -18.88 -14.86
C ASP A 593 7.47 -17.37 -14.57
N ALA A 594 8.61 -16.78 -14.23
CA ALA A 594 8.73 -15.34 -14.00
C ALA A 594 8.48 -14.53 -15.28
N LEU A 595 8.97 -14.98 -16.42
CA LEU A 595 8.71 -14.34 -17.71
C LEU A 595 7.23 -14.44 -18.11
N GLU A 596 6.55 -15.56 -17.83
CA GLU A 596 5.10 -15.69 -18.02
C GLU A 596 4.32 -14.74 -17.13
N THR A 597 4.71 -14.61 -15.85
CA THR A 597 4.11 -13.65 -14.90
C THR A 597 4.29 -12.21 -15.39
N ILE A 598 5.51 -11.81 -15.78
CA ILE A 598 5.82 -10.49 -16.34
C ILE A 598 4.97 -10.21 -17.59
N ASN A 599 4.86 -11.19 -18.49
CA ASN A 599 4.08 -11.05 -19.72
C ASN A 599 2.61 -10.79 -19.44
N SER A 600 2.02 -11.46 -18.43
CA SER A 600 0.62 -11.27 -18.05
C SER A 600 0.32 -9.90 -17.45
N GLU A 601 1.33 -9.18 -16.95
CA GLU A 601 1.24 -7.85 -16.32
C GLU A 601 1.95 -6.75 -17.10
N SER A 602 2.44 -7.06 -18.30
CA SER A 602 3.33 -6.18 -19.07
C SER A 602 2.73 -4.79 -19.37
N GLN A 603 1.42 -4.70 -19.60
CA GLN A 603 0.77 -3.40 -19.82
C GLN A 603 0.75 -2.55 -18.54
N TRP A 604 0.47 -3.16 -17.38
CA TRP A 604 0.51 -2.46 -16.08
C TRP A 604 1.91 -1.98 -15.75
N LEU A 605 2.92 -2.85 -15.89
CA LEU A 605 4.33 -2.53 -15.66
C LEU A 605 4.77 -1.32 -16.51
N ASN A 606 4.36 -1.24 -17.77
CA ASN A 606 4.72 -0.13 -18.65
C ASN A 606 3.89 1.15 -18.38
N ALA A 607 2.57 1.01 -18.13
CA ALA A 607 1.64 2.14 -18.05
C ALA A 607 1.51 2.73 -16.64
N GLN A 608 1.62 1.90 -15.60
CA GLN A 608 1.34 2.27 -14.20
C GLN A 608 2.43 1.76 -13.24
N PRO A 609 3.72 2.08 -13.47
CA PRO A 609 4.81 1.51 -12.67
C PRO A 609 4.68 1.81 -11.17
N LEU A 610 4.04 2.91 -10.77
CA LEU A 610 3.75 3.21 -9.35
C LEU A 610 2.77 2.24 -8.69
N ALA A 611 1.92 1.60 -9.48
CA ALA A 611 0.95 0.64 -8.95
C ALA A 611 1.56 -0.77 -8.75
N VAL A 612 2.75 -1.03 -9.28
CA VAL A 612 3.40 -2.35 -9.33
C VAL A 612 4.91 -2.27 -9.05
N LEU A 613 5.31 -1.43 -8.10
CA LEU A 613 6.73 -1.18 -7.79
C LEU A 613 7.45 -2.43 -7.29
N VAL A 614 6.75 -3.29 -6.54
CA VAL A 614 7.33 -4.55 -6.07
C VAL A 614 7.62 -5.49 -7.25
N ALA A 615 6.71 -5.62 -8.21
CA ALA A 615 6.98 -6.36 -9.43
C ALA A 615 8.10 -5.70 -10.27
N ALA A 616 8.08 -4.37 -10.42
CA ALA A 616 9.07 -3.63 -11.22
C ALA A 616 10.51 -3.84 -10.72
N LYS A 617 10.75 -3.86 -9.39
CA LYS A 617 12.09 -4.15 -8.85
C LYS A 617 12.59 -5.56 -9.17
N HIS A 618 11.70 -6.56 -9.23
CA HIS A 618 12.07 -7.92 -9.60
C HIS A 618 12.30 -8.08 -11.12
N VAL A 619 11.54 -7.33 -11.92
CA VAL A 619 11.83 -7.19 -13.35
C VAL A 619 13.23 -6.60 -13.57
N ASP A 620 13.62 -5.56 -12.82
CA ASP A 620 14.97 -4.96 -12.88
C ASP A 620 16.07 -5.98 -12.56
N ARG A 621 15.87 -6.80 -11.52
CA ARG A 621 16.81 -7.90 -11.18
C ARG A 621 16.98 -8.88 -12.34
N LEU A 622 15.88 -9.29 -12.98
CA LEU A 622 15.92 -10.19 -14.14
C LEU A 622 16.55 -9.52 -15.37
N MET A 623 16.25 -8.24 -15.64
CA MET A 623 16.86 -7.48 -16.74
C MET A 623 18.40 -7.40 -16.57
N LYS A 624 18.88 -7.26 -15.34
CA LYS A 624 20.32 -7.23 -15.03
C LYS A 624 20.97 -8.61 -15.13
N SER A 625 20.30 -9.68 -14.69
CA SER A 625 20.86 -11.04 -14.68
C SER A 625 20.64 -11.79 -16.00
N HIS A 626 19.55 -11.54 -16.73
CA HIS A 626 19.16 -12.20 -17.98
C HIS A 626 18.76 -11.19 -19.07
N PRO A 627 19.66 -10.28 -19.46
CA PRO A 627 19.34 -9.19 -20.42
C PRO A 627 18.87 -9.70 -21.79
N ASP A 628 19.30 -10.90 -22.20
CA ASP A 628 18.89 -11.57 -23.43
C ASP A 628 17.37 -11.88 -23.49
N LYS A 629 16.70 -11.97 -22.36
CA LYS A 629 15.26 -12.22 -22.28
C LYS A 629 14.40 -10.98 -22.45
N PHE A 630 14.98 -9.80 -22.29
CA PHE A 630 14.27 -8.51 -22.35
C PHE A 630 14.61 -7.69 -23.61
N GLY A 631 15.21 -8.31 -24.61
CA GLY A 631 15.45 -7.69 -25.91
C GLY A 631 16.46 -6.53 -25.88
N SER A 632 17.66 -6.78 -25.32
CA SER A 632 18.77 -5.86 -25.49
C SER A 632 19.59 -6.20 -26.73
N GLU A 633 19.04 -5.98 -27.92
CA GLU A 633 19.86 -5.56 -29.05
C GLU A 633 19.79 -4.03 -29.11
N PRO A 634 20.91 -3.32 -29.06
CA PRO A 634 20.90 -1.87 -29.10
C PRO A 634 20.70 -1.33 -30.52
N ASN A 635 19.76 -1.86 -31.31
CA ASN A 635 19.44 -1.30 -32.61
C ASN A 635 18.25 -2.03 -33.31
N SER A 636 17.06 -1.96 -32.77
CA SER A 636 15.84 -1.98 -33.58
C SER A 636 14.61 -1.61 -32.74
N PHE A 637 14.59 -0.42 -32.16
CA PHE A 637 13.31 0.14 -31.75
C PHE A 637 12.56 0.55 -33.02
N VAL A 638 11.68 -0.33 -33.48
CA VAL A 638 10.51 0.13 -34.21
C VAL A 638 9.57 0.65 -33.14
N GLU A 639 9.69 1.92 -32.78
CA GLU A 639 8.65 2.69 -32.12
C GLU A 639 7.39 2.61 -32.98
N LYS A 640 6.49 1.70 -32.65
CA LYS A 640 5.12 1.77 -33.12
C LYS A 640 4.33 2.40 -31.98
N ASP A 641 4.06 3.70 -32.17
CA ASP A 641 2.93 4.47 -31.67
C ASP A 641 3.25 5.93 -31.29
N SER A 642 4.25 6.54 -31.93
CA SER A 642 4.22 8.00 -32.09
C SER A 642 3.68 8.28 -33.48
N THR A 643 2.61 9.06 -33.57
CA THR A 643 2.06 9.56 -34.81
C THR A 643 3.03 10.54 -35.51
N VAL A 644 4.19 10.82 -34.87
CA VAL A 644 5.24 11.73 -35.33
C VAL A 644 6.59 11.03 -35.26
N ASN A 645 7.25 10.90 -36.39
CA ASN A 645 8.66 10.51 -36.48
C ASN A 645 9.53 11.77 -36.50
N MET A 646 10.51 11.86 -35.59
CA MET A 646 11.41 13.05 -35.51
C MET A 646 12.83 12.64 -35.89
N SER A 647 13.41 13.42 -36.80
CA SER A 647 14.81 13.29 -37.19
C SER A 647 15.54 14.63 -37.08
N CYS A 648 16.87 14.59 -37.05
CA CYS A 648 17.70 15.77 -36.90
C CYS A 648 18.97 15.64 -37.73
N GLU A 649 19.39 16.74 -38.37
CA GLU A 649 20.63 16.87 -39.10
C GLU A 649 21.37 18.18 -38.76
N PRO A 650 22.70 18.15 -38.53
CA PRO A 650 23.56 16.97 -38.46
C PRO A 650 23.27 16.15 -37.17
N LYS A 651 23.49 14.85 -37.21
CA LYS A 651 23.30 13.96 -36.05
C LYS A 651 24.22 14.26 -34.87
N THR A 652 25.39 14.84 -35.17
CA THR A 652 26.35 15.32 -34.17
C THR A 652 26.84 16.70 -34.56
N LEU A 653 26.82 17.61 -33.60
CA LEU A 653 27.27 18.98 -33.76
C LEU A 653 28.27 19.32 -32.65
N GLU A 654 29.43 19.84 -32.99
CA GLU A 654 30.42 20.35 -32.05
C GLU A 654 30.29 21.87 -31.96
N LEU A 655 30.27 22.41 -30.73
CA LEU A 655 30.11 23.84 -30.46
C LEU A 655 31.13 24.32 -29.42
N SER A 656 31.77 25.45 -29.68
CA SER A 656 32.61 26.14 -28.69
C SER A 656 31.90 27.37 -28.13
N ALA A 657 32.36 27.87 -26.98
CA ALA A 657 31.76 29.04 -26.34
C ALA A 657 31.78 30.28 -27.25
N GLY A 658 30.63 30.90 -27.44
CA GLY A 658 30.43 32.05 -28.31
C GLY A 658 30.18 31.69 -29.79
N GLU A 659 30.14 30.40 -30.12
CA GLU A 659 29.79 29.93 -31.47
C GLU A 659 28.28 29.69 -31.60
N SER A 660 27.82 29.79 -32.85
CA SER A 660 26.44 29.47 -33.23
C SER A 660 26.46 28.50 -34.40
N ALA A 661 25.59 27.50 -34.33
CA ALA A 661 25.38 26.58 -35.44
C ALA A 661 23.92 26.17 -35.56
N THR A 662 23.50 25.78 -36.75
CA THR A 662 22.09 25.43 -37.00
C THR A 662 21.93 23.93 -37.17
N ILE A 663 20.95 23.36 -36.47
CA ILE A 663 20.43 22.02 -36.71
C ILE A 663 19.09 22.11 -37.44
N ILE A 664 18.75 21.07 -38.16
CA ILE A 664 17.48 20.97 -38.87
C ILE A 664 16.70 19.80 -38.26
N VAL A 665 15.60 20.12 -37.56
CA VAL A 665 14.69 19.11 -37.01
C VAL A 665 13.54 18.88 -37.98
N THR A 666 13.31 17.63 -38.36
CA THR A 666 12.20 17.23 -39.25
C THR A 666 11.23 16.37 -38.48
N LEU A 667 9.96 16.76 -38.52
CA LEU A 667 8.84 15.96 -37.96
C LEU A 667 8.02 15.42 -39.16
N GLU A 668 7.85 14.10 -39.22
CA GLU A 668 7.01 13.41 -40.18
C GLU A 668 5.80 12.81 -39.47
N MET A 669 4.61 13.30 -39.76
CA MET A 669 3.36 12.84 -39.19
C MET A 669 2.78 11.68 -40.00
N GLU A 670 2.21 10.70 -39.32
CA GLU A 670 1.43 9.65 -39.97
C GLU A 670 0.25 10.22 -40.76
N ARG A 671 -0.18 9.47 -41.76
CA ARG A 671 -1.28 9.92 -42.63
C ARG A 671 -2.56 10.18 -41.86
N GLY A 672 -3.06 11.42 -41.92
CA GLY A 672 -4.28 11.87 -41.25
C GLY A 672 -4.01 12.48 -39.86
N TRP A 673 -2.75 12.54 -39.41
CA TRP A 673 -2.33 13.23 -38.21
C TRP A 673 -1.63 14.56 -38.53
N HIS A 674 -1.70 15.49 -37.59
CA HIS A 674 -0.99 16.77 -37.61
C HIS A 674 -0.57 17.11 -36.17
N VAL A 675 0.40 18.00 -36.04
CA VAL A 675 0.77 18.60 -34.76
C VAL A 675 0.33 20.06 -34.70
N ASN A 676 -0.07 20.54 -33.52
CA ASN A 676 -0.36 21.96 -33.36
C ASN A 676 0.89 22.78 -33.65
N ALA A 677 0.74 23.90 -34.35
CA ALA A 677 1.86 24.80 -34.66
C ALA A 677 2.34 25.51 -33.38
N ASN A 678 3.48 26.20 -33.46
CA ASN A 678 4.02 27.01 -32.37
C ASN A 678 3.07 28.12 -31.87
N VAL A 679 2.12 28.53 -32.72
CA VAL A 679 1.00 29.43 -32.37
C VAL A 679 -0.28 28.72 -32.77
N THR A 680 -1.08 28.28 -31.79
CA THR A 680 -2.21 27.38 -32.05
C THR A 680 -3.52 28.10 -32.42
N GLY A 681 -3.68 29.36 -32.02
CA GLY A 681 -4.92 30.12 -32.19
C GLY A 681 -6.04 29.75 -31.21
N ASN A 682 -5.82 28.79 -30.33
CA ASN A 682 -6.76 28.30 -29.29
C ASN A 682 -5.99 28.02 -27.99
N GLU A 683 -6.52 28.49 -26.86
CA GLU A 683 -5.87 28.35 -25.54
C GLU A 683 -5.89 26.93 -24.96
N TYR A 684 -6.70 26.03 -25.52
CA TYR A 684 -6.85 24.65 -25.04
C TYR A 684 -5.93 23.65 -25.80
N THR A 685 -5.21 24.09 -26.82
CA THR A 685 -4.31 23.25 -27.60
C THR A 685 -2.85 23.50 -27.23
N ILE A 686 -2.05 22.45 -27.14
CA ILE A 686 -0.64 22.53 -26.75
C ILE A 686 0.20 22.79 -28.00
N PRO A 687 0.96 23.90 -28.05
CA PRO A 687 1.78 24.22 -29.17
C PRO A 687 3.04 23.35 -29.27
N LEU A 688 3.53 23.13 -30.49
CA LEU A 688 4.89 22.61 -30.69
C LEU A 688 5.92 23.61 -30.14
N SER A 689 6.82 23.11 -29.30
CA SER A 689 7.88 23.90 -28.69
C SER A 689 9.18 23.11 -28.59
N PHE A 690 10.31 23.85 -28.58
CA PHE A 690 11.64 23.29 -28.30
C PHE A 690 12.26 24.06 -27.14
N THR A 691 12.83 23.34 -26.16
CA THR A 691 13.50 23.93 -25.01
C THR A 691 14.87 23.29 -24.82
N SER A 692 15.86 24.08 -24.45
CA SER A 692 17.15 23.56 -24.01
C SER A 692 17.03 23.08 -22.56
N ILE A 693 17.66 21.94 -22.24
CA ILE A 693 17.80 21.45 -20.88
C ILE A 693 18.96 22.19 -20.16
N ASP A 694 19.86 22.82 -20.91
CA ASP A 694 20.98 23.59 -20.36
C ASP A 694 20.76 25.10 -20.56
N ASP A 695 20.83 25.86 -19.47
CA ASP A 695 20.62 27.32 -19.45
C ASP A 695 21.66 28.11 -20.30
N ASN A 696 22.81 27.51 -20.58
CA ASN A 696 23.86 28.12 -21.40
C ASN A 696 23.61 27.97 -22.91
N LEU A 697 22.69 27.08 -23.30
CA LEU A 697 22.33 26.87 -24.71
C LEU A 697 21.04 27.60 -25.04
N VAL A 698 21.12 28.65 -25.85
CA VAL A 698 19.96 29.43 -26.32
C VAL A 698 19.55 28.96 -27.71
N LEU A 699 18.26 28.71 -27.88
CA LEU A 699 17.64 28.25 -29.10
C LEU A 699 16.99 29.45 -29.83
N GLU A 700 17.32 29.66 -31.09
CA GLU A 700 16.60 30.53 -32.02
C GLU A 700 15.93 29.66 -33.07
N ILE A 701 14.58 29.64 -33.09
CA ILE A 701 13.80 28.72 -33.91
C ILE A 701 13.21 29.49 -35.10
N ASP A 702 13.53 29.05 -36.30
CA ASP A 702 12.95 29.60 -37.55
C ASP A 702 11.70 28.80 -37.91
N TRP A 703 10.54 29.29 -37.42
CA TRP A 703 9.27 28.59 -37.56
C TRP A 703 8.75 28.63 -38.99
N PRO A 704 8.50 27.48 -39.64
CA PRO A 704 7.88 27.41 -40.95
C PRO A 704 6.44 27.93 -40.93
N LYS A 705 5.90 28.23 -42.09
CA LYS A 705 4.51 28.68 -42.19
C LYS A 705 3.54 27.54 -41.87
N SER A 706 2.71 27.77 -40.87
CA SER A 706 1.65 26.85 -40.47
C SER A 706 0.44 26.87 -41.41
N GLU A 707 -0.30 25.77 -41.45
CA GLU A 707 -1.58 25.65 -42.14
C GLU A 707 -2.74 26.02 -41.21
N GLN A 708 -3.76 26.68 -41.74
CA GLN A 708 -4.97 26.97 -40.96
C GLN A 708 -6.02 25.93 -41.27
N MET A 709 -6.60 25.33 -40.21
CA MET A 709 -7.75 24.43 -40.30
C MET A 709 -8.85 24.84 -39.34
N ILE A 710 -10.04 24.22 -39.44
CA ILE A 710 -11.14 24.38 -38.50
C ILE A 710 -11.29 23.09 -37.73
N SER A 711 -11.18 23.15 -36.40
CA SER A 711 -11.41 22.04 -35.49
C SER A 711 -12.39 22.46 -34.42
N GLY A 712 -13.46 21.67 -34.19
CA GLY A 712 -14.50 22.01 -33.20
C GLY A 712 -15.22 23.34 -33.43
N GLY A 713 -15.16 23.90 -34.67
CA GLY A 713 -15.74 25.21 -35.02
C GLY A 713 -14.79 26.39 -34.80
N GLU A 714 -13.58 26.15 -34.31
CA GLU A 714 -12.56 27.17 -34.08
C GLU A 714 -11.40 27.07 -35.10
N LYS A 715 -10.72 28.19 -35.35
CA LYS A 715 -9.54 28.22 -36.21
C LYS A 715 -8.31 27.80 -35.42
N VAL A 716 -7.66 26.74 -35.87
CA VAL A 716 -6.40 26.25 -35.31
C VAL A 716 -5.30 26.28 -36.36
N TYR A 717 -4.05 26.46 -35.93
CA TYR A 717 -2.89 26.44 -36.79
C TYR A 717 -2.08 25.17 -36.53
N VAL A 718 -1.71 24.47 -37.58
CA VAL A 718 -1.10 23.14 -37.50
C VAL A 718 0.04 22.97 -38.50
N PHE A 719 0.89 21.97 -38.26
CA PHE A 719 1.82 21.43 -39.23
C PHE A 719 1.32 20.01 -39.60
N GLY A 720 1.09 19.81 -40.89
CA GLY A 720 0.62 18.55 -41.45
C GLY A 720 1.71 17.80 -42.21
N SER A 721 1.55 16.50 -42.38
CA SER A 721 2.46 15.58 -43.11
C SER A 721 3.93 15.63 -42.70
N THR A 722 4.70 16.55 -43.22
CA THR A 722 6.13 16.72 -42.89
C THR A 722 6.42 18.19 -42.67
N VAL A 723 7.12 18.53 -41.61
CA VAL A 723 7.59 19.88 -41.32
C VAL A 723 9.07 19.86 -40.95
N THR A 724 9.84 20.79 -41.54
CA THR A 724 11.27 20.96 -41.30
C THR A 724 11.51 22.28 -40.59
N ILE A 725 12.19 22.29 -39.46
CA ILE A 725 12.34 23.41 -38.55
C ILE A 725 13.82 23.63 -38.28
N PRO A 726 14.42 24.72 -38.84
CA PRO A 726 15.78 25.12 -38.50
C PRO A 726 15.83 25.67 -37.07
N ILE A 727 16.79 25.21 -36.28
CA ILE A 727 17.05 25.70 -34.93
C ILE A 727 18.52 26.12 -34.84
N THR A 728 18.76 27.39 -34.60
CA THR A 728 20.10 27.91 -34.36
C THR A 728 20.41 27.83 -32.86
N LEU A 729 21.51 27.16 -32.57
CA LEU A 729 22.03 26.92 -31.22
C LEU A 729 23.12 27.96 -30.94
N ASN A 730 22.95 28.74 -29.89
CA ASN A 730 23.89 29.77 -29.45
C ASN A 730 24.44 29.42 -28.06
N LEU A 731 25.71 29.07 -27.93
CA LEU A 731 26.34 28.72 -26.67
C LEU A 731 26.92 29.99 -26.00
N LYS A 732 26.38 30.37 -24.83
CA LYS A 732 26.74 31.61 -24.11
C LYS A 732 28.04 31.56 -23.34
N GLN A 733 28.35 30.45 -22.70
CA GLN A 733 29.51 30.29 -21.83
C GLN A 733 30.21 28.95 -22.07
N GLN A 734 31.46 28.87 -21.62
CA GLN A 734 32.22 27.63 -21.74
C GLN A 734 31.57 26.56 -20.84
N SER A 735 31.14 25.46 -21.43
CA SER A 735 30.57 24.29 -20.80
C SER A 735 31.23 23.03 -21.36
N LYS A 736 31.27 21.94 -20.66
CA LYS A 736 31.84 20.68 -21.17
C LYS A 736 30.82 19.56 -21.05
N GLY A 737 30.60 18.84 -22.13
CA GLY A 737 29.72 17.66 -22.13
C GLY A 737 28.73 17.65 -23.29
N ASN A 738 27.72 16.79 -23.19
CA ASN A 738 26.62 16.71 -24.12
C ASN A 738 25.49 17.63 -23.69
N MET A 739 24.95 18.44 -24.59
CA MET A 739 23.75 19.23 -24.36
C MET A 739 22.56 18.63 -25.08
N SER A 740 21.39 18.80 -24.55
CA SER A 740 20.18 18.20 -25.05
C SER A 740 19.05 19.20 -25.25
N ILE A 741 18.24 18.95 -26.28
CA ILE A 741 17.09 19.78 -26.63
C ILE A 741 15.84 18.91 -26.50
N MET A 742 14.81 19.40 -25.81
CA MET A 742 13.52 18.76 -25.66
C MET A 742 12.53 19.36 -26.66
N ALA A 743 11.85 18.51 -27.42
CA ALA A 743 10.69 18.85 -28.22
C ALA A 743 9.40 18.43 -27.48
N ARG A 744 8.39 19.30 -27.49
CA ARG A 744 7.06 19.01 -26.95
C ARG A 744 6.01 19.34 -27.98
N TRP A 745 5.05 18.43 -28.20
CA TRP A 745 3.96 18.61 -29.15
C TRP A 745 2.70 17.88 -28.70
N GLN A 746 1.58 18.16 -29.39
CA GLN A 746 0.36 17.41 -29.28
C GLN A 746 -0.10 17.01 -30.68
N SER A 747 -0.26 15.71 -30.90
CA SER A 747 -0.78 15.15 -32.14
C SER A 747 -2.30 15.13 -32.15
N CYS A 748 -2.91 15.61 -33.24
CA CYS A 748 -4.35 15.64 -33.42
C CYS A 748 -4.75 15.07 -34.78
N ASN A 749 -5.99 14.58 -34.91
CA ASN A 749 -6.64 14.23 -36.15
C ASN A 749 -8.07 14.81 -36.21
N GLU A 750 -8.87 14.48 -37.20
CA GLU A 750 -10.25 14.94 -37.33
C GLU A 750 -11.18 14.57 -36.17
N LYS A 751 -10.81 13.59 -35.34
CA LYS A 751 -11.67 13.01 -34.29
C LYS A 751 -11.21 13.33 -32.88
N ALA A 752 -9.91 13.43 -32.64
CA ALA A 752 -9.34 13.58 -31.30
C ALA A 752 -7.91 14.14 -31.31
N CYS A 753 -7.51 14.75 -30.21
CA CYS A 753 -6.12 15.04 -29.88
C CYS A 753 -5.62 14.03 -28.85
N LEU A 754 -4.40 13.53 -29.05
CA LEU A 754 -3.71 12.65 -28.10
C LEU A 754 -3.18 13.46 -26.91
N ALA A 755 -2.71 12.77 -25.88
CA ALA A 755 -1.93 13.41 -24.82
C ALA A 755 -0.69 14.09 -25.41
N PRO A 756 -0.20 15.20 -24.83
CA PRO A 756 1.04 15.82 -25.26
C PRO A 756 2.22 14.88 -25.10
N GLU A 757 3.10 14.85 -26.08
CA GLU A 757 4.36 14.10 -26.08
C GLU A 757 5.53 15.04 -25.85
N GLU A 758 6.55 14.56 -25.14
CA GLU A 758 7.84 15.22 -24.97
C GLU A 758 8.94 14.22 -25.34
N LYS A 759 9.82 14.59 -26.25
CA LYS A 759 10.96 13.75 -26.68
C LYS A 759 12.22 14.56 -26.87
N MET A 760 13.37 13.93 -26.61
CA MET A 760 14.67 14.49 -26.93
C MET A 760 14.84 14.60 -28.46
N VAL A 761 15.29 15.75 -28.93
CA VAL A 761 15.70 15.91 -30.35
C VAL A 761 16.88 14.98 -30.60
N PRO A 762 16.83 14.10 -31.62
CA PRO A 762 17.85 13.08 -31.86
C PRO A 762 19.15 13.65 -32.49
N CYS A 763 19.61 14.77 -31.98
CA CYS A 763 20.91 15.37 -32.28
C CYS A 763 21.80 15.33 -31.04
N ARG A 764 23.06 14.97 -31.20
CA ARG A 764 24.08 15.07 -30.18
C ARG A 764 24.83 16.40 -30.31
N VAL A 765 24.62 17.31 -29.37
CA VAL A 765 25.38 18.55 -29.27
C VAL A 765 26.54 18.37 -28.29
N VAL A 766 27.75 18.36 -28.76
CA VAL A 766 28.98 18.21 -28.00
C VAL A 766 29.60 19.57 -27.78
N VAL A 767 29.95 19.91 -26.56
CA VAL A 767 30.58 21.19 -26.22
C VAL A 767 31.99 20.91 -25.68
N GLU A 768 32.99 21.53 -26.33
CA GLU A 768 34.41 21.44 -25.96
C GLU A 768 34.86 22.50 -24.93
#